data_4edeb4f62a97db06e7fd0113fb41da7b
#
_entry.id   4edeb4f62a97db06e7fd0113fb41da7b
#
_cell.length_a   1.000
_cell.length_b   1.000
_cell.length_c   1.000
_cell.angle_alpha   90.00
_cell.angle_beta   90.00
_cell.angle_gamma   90.00
#
_symmetry.space_group_name_H-M   'P 1'
#
loop_
_entity.id
_entity.type
_entity.pdbx_description
1 polymer ?
#
loop_
_entity_poly.entity_id
_entity_poly.type
_entity_poly.pdbx_seq_one_letter_code
_entity_poly.pdbx_strand_id
1 'polypeptide(L)'
;MKKLFTLVIAVAAVLPSWASRPLFVGHRGSDIGVENTVQSFTEGAKRGYEYLETDFKVTKDLKLVCTHDDDTQRLGDKTLTIASSTLDELQGVNLTQTRGGVKYTGRLASAQEYLDVCKEYGVKPLIELKWATGINSNDCSNIPILIKLVEDNGFRNSCIIMTSMKPCLEYIRKNYPDIELQFLTGQYWANHFDWCVKWGIDADIQATYFDKSTVQKYHDAGLKVNMWTTNNDEGYLQYGNWGCDFITTDKLDPKALPELDPNRFNGPNTVDYPAVNAPVKGAYQPEKVAEFDAPLAGLTVRRAVLIDGVWHVLAADAAGTQSISRIDAATGKLLGTMNLQGITARIGDIAATADGVLLASTVATVPFAADGNDESVFRVYSWADSSAAAEVLIAVNKAEAVLGNWSNALCGEVMAVSGMSRNLKLYVSTRSASGSSYRIAGLKVECGSLVEAEASYFYDPAYTAANWGDFSITVTPTSRNNILIDSPVMQPTEYAFNWEQTRQPLTLVAAPAEGILANGAIGMSFHRRAAKVYALVPSVDANGANFSARLYDATAGLAALSPVSPKLHEGLGTAPMTAAATGFQITDAGTFMHIFAAGQGMASFALNAEPVEEPVETVDLELTRDWILSNTTGNHPGNIDGTNAQQGTAVNGKFYVNNCADKKIYVFDSNGLI
;
A
#
# COMPACT_ATOMS: atom_id res chain seq x y z
N MET A 1 50.32 21.97 0.31
CA MET A 1 49.55 20.82 0.82
C MET A 1 48.23 21.37 1.39
N LYS A 2 47.19 21.39 0.56
CA LYS A 2 45.81 21.74 0.97
C LYS A 2 45.10 20.45 1.24
N LYS A 3 44.71 20.23 2.51
CA LYS A 3 43.86 19.09 2.92
C LYS A 3 42.43 19.38 2.50
N LEU A 4 41.92 18.60 1.59
CA LEU A 4 40.51 18.59 1.19
C LEU A 4 39.75 17.78 2.26
N PHE A 5 38.89 18.43 3.05
CA PHE A 5 37.96 17.77 3.93
C PHE A 5 36.73 17.41 3.10
N THR A 6 36.54 16.14 2.82
CA THR A 6 35.30 15.62 2.24
C THR A 6 34.29 15.50 3.38
N LEU A 7 33.32 16.39 3.40
CA LEU A 7 32.15 16.30 4.28
C LEU A 7 31.21 15.22 3.71
N VAL A 8 31.19 14.05 4.30
CA VAL A 8 30.17 13.04 4.02
C VAL A 8 28.91 13.45 4.80
N ILE A 9 27.96 14.07 4.11
CA ILE A 9 26.62 14.26 4.64
C ILE A 9 25.91 12.92 4.51
N ALA A 10 25.81 12.19 5.60
CA ALA A 10 24.89 11.06 5.70
C ALA A 10 23.47 11.64 5.69
N VAL A 11 22.83 11.66 4.54
CA VAL A 11 21.39 11.82 4.44
C VAL A 11 20.79 10.53 4.99
N ALA A 12 20.36 10.56 6.24
CA ALA A 12 19.49 9.51 6.76
C ALA A 12 18.20 9.57 5.93
N ALA A 13 18.08 8.68 4.96
CA ALA A 13 16.82 8.43 4.31
C ALA A 13 15.83 7.99 5.39
N VAL A 14 14.88 8.85 5.73
CA VAL A 14 13.72 8.45 6.54
C VAL A 14 12.90 7.56 5.63
N LEU A 15 13.18 6.25 5.70
CA LEU A 15 12.36 5.24 5.07
C LEU A 15 10.97 5.30 5.72
N PRO A 16 9.87 5.32 4.96
CA PRO A 16 8.56 5.11 5.51
C PRO A 16 8.50 3.64 5.97
N SER A 17 8.82 3.40 7.22
CA SER A 17 8.70 2.07 7.79
C SER A 17 7.21 1.79 8.02
N TRP A 18 6.62 0.95 7.24
CA TRP A 18 5.28 0.38 7.47
C TRP A 18 5.23 -0.48 8.77
N ALA A 19 6.36 -0.68 9.41
CA ALA A 19 6.50 -1.22 10.76
C ALA A 19 6.45 -0.13 11.84
N SER A 20 6.21 1.14 11.45
CA SER A 20 6.14 2.25 12.39
C SER A 20 4.81 2.28 13.14
N ARG A 21 4.82 2.94 14.30
CA ARG A 21 3.61 3.25 15.05
C ARG A 21 2.53 3.88 14.15
N PRO A 22 1.24 3.75 14.50
CA PRO A 22 0.18 4.45 13.79
C PRO A 22 0.43 5.97 13.77
N LEU A 23 -0.08 6.62 12.73
CA LEU A 23 -0.07 8.07 12.64
C LEU A 23 -1.13 8.65 13.58
N PHE A 24 -0.80 9.72 14.29
CA PHE A 24 -1.72 10.35 15.21
C PHE A 24 -2.52 11.44 14.55
N VAL A 25 -3.82 11.44 14.83
CA VAL A 25 -4.79 12.42 14.36
C VAL A 25 -5.37 13.15 15.56
N GLY A 26 -5.18 14.45 15.66
CA GLY A 26 -5.74 15.27 16.72
C GLY A 26 -7.22 15.56 16.47
N HIS A 27 -8.12 14.86 17.19
CA HIS A 27 -9.57 15.01 17.07
C HIS A 27 -10.01 16.42 17.46
N ARG A 28 -10.55 17.18 16.50
CA ARG A 28 -10.92 18.60 16.63
C ARG A 28 -9.76 19.47 17.20
N GLY A 29 -8.52 19.07 16.87
CA GLY A 29 -7.28 19.65 17.36
C GLY A 29 -6.65 18.88 18.51
N SER A 30 -7.05 19.18 19.76
CA SER A 30 -6.56 18.52 20.97
C SER A 30 -7.48 18.82 22.16
N ASP A 31 -7.20 18.23 23.34
CA ASP A 31 -7.92 18.52 24.59
C ASP A 31 -7.50 19.86 25.25
N ILE A 32 -6.54 20.57 24.70
CA ILE A 32 -6.10 21.90 25.18
C ILE A 32 -6.73 22.96 24.30
N GLY A 33 -7.64 23.74 24.87
CA GLY A 33 -8.47 24.71 24.17
C GLY A 33 -9.91 24.23 23.97
N VAL A 34 -10.72 25.10 23.38
CA VAL A 34 -12.06 24.72 22.87
C VAL A 34 -11.86 23.96 21.57
N GLU A 35 -12.64 22.89 21.36
CA GLU A 35 -12.58 22.10 20.12
C GLU A 35 -12.79 22.98 18.87
N ASN A 36 -12.16 22.61 17.76
CA ASN A 36 -12.29 23.30 16.47
C ASN A 36 -11.91 24.80 16.52
N THR A 37 -10.93 25.14 17.37
CA THR A 37 -10.37 26.51 17.46
C THR A 37 -8.88 26.52 17.10
N VAL A 38 -8.36 27.68 16.75
CA VAL A 38 -6.93 27.88 16.47
C VAL A 38 -6.06 27.39 17.64
N GLN A 39 -6.51 27.60 18.89
CA GLN A 39 -5.77 27.13 20.07
C GLN A 39 -5.68 25.60 20.09
N SER A 40 -6.79 24.89 19.92
CA SER A 40 -6.77 23.43 19.99
C SER A 40 -5.94 22.80 18.85
N PHE A 41 -6.00 23.38 17.66
CA PHE A 41 -5.18 22.96 16.53
C PHE A 41 -3.68 23.20 16.80
N THR A 42 -3.33 24.38 17.27
CA THR A 42 -1.94 24.73 17.62
C THR A 42 -1.37 23.79 18.68
N GLU A 43 -2.13 23.48 19.71
CA GLU A 43 -1.67 22.59 20.77
C GLU A 43 -1.60 21.12 20.32
N GLY A 44 -2.48 20.67 19.42
CA GLY A 44 -2.38 19.37 18.77
C GLY A 44 -1.11 19.25 17.91
N ALA A 45 -0.81 20.27 17.12
CA ALA A 45 0.41 20.32 16.32
C ALA A 45 1.69 20.29 17.18
N LYS A 46 1.74 21.08 18.26
CA LYS A 46 2.86 21.10 19.21
C LYS A 46 3.05 19.78 19.94
N ARG A 47 1.96 19.05 20.20
CA ARG A 47 1.99 17.73 20.82
C ARG A 47 2.67 16.71 19.90
N GLY A 48 2.65 16.94 18.59
CA GLY A 48 3.35 16.11 17.58
C GLY A 48 2.42 15.17 16.84
N TYR A 49 1.16 15.51 16.68
CA TYR A 49 0.25 14.81 15.79
C TYR A 49 0.67 15.05 14.33
N GLU A 50 0.62 14.01 13.51
CA GLU A 50 0.91 14.09 12.09
C GLU A 50 -0.24 14.70 11.29
N TYR A 51 -1.47 14.51 11.79
CA TYR A 51 -2.69 15.08 11.24
C TYR A 51 -3.47 15.85 12.31
N LEU A 52 -4.12 16.91 11.89
CA LEU A 52 -5.17 17.56 12.70
C LEU A 52 -6.51 17.28 12.04
N GLU A 53 -7.44 16.79 12.82
CA GLU A 53 -8.81 16.60 12.35
C GLU A 53 -9.66 17.82 12.71
N THR A 54 -10.60 18.14 11.83
CA THR A 54 -11.59 19.20 12.01
C THR A 54 -12.85 18.92 11.24
N ASP A 55 -13.98 19.43 11.75
CA ASP A 55 -15.29 19.36 11.12
C ASP A 55 -15.57 20.62 10.29
N PHE A 56 -15.74 20.53 8.98
CA PHE A 56 -16.09 21.66 8.14
C PHE A 56 -17.57 21.76 7.88
N LYS A 57 -18.15 22.96 8.12
CA LYS A 57 -19.49 23.34 7.72
C LYS A 57 -19.49 24.59 6.85
N VAL A 58 -20.56 24.73 6.06
CA VAL A 58 -20.75 25.87 5.14
C VAL A 58 -21.61 26.92 5.81
N THR A 59 -21.15 28.17 5.79
CA THR A 59 -21.87 29.34 6.32
C THR A 59 -22.85 29.91 5.29
N LYS A 60 -23.71 30.86 5.73
CA LYS A 60 -24.64 31.58 4.85
C LYS A 60 -23.95 32.29 3.69
N ASP A 61 -22.78 32.84 3.92
CA ASP A 61 -21.95 33.53 2.92
C ASP A 61 -20.97 32.60 2.18
N LEU A 62 -21.28 31.29 2.15
CA LEU A 62 -20.54 30.24 1.45
C LEU A 62 -19.06 30.14 1.83
N LYS A 63 -18.73 30.47 3.05
CA LYS A 63 -17.39 30.23 3.64
C LYS A 63 -17.39 28.95 4.44
N LEU A 64 -16.22 28.40 4.71
CA LEU A 64 -16.07 27.21 5.53
C LEU A 64 -15.62 27.59 6.96
N VAL A 65 -16.27 26.99 7.94
CA VAL A 65 -16.01 27.17 9.37
C VAL A 65 -15.78 25.85 10.06
N CYS A 66 -14.89 25.82 11.04
CA CYS A 66 -14.57 24.63 11.82
C CYS A 66 -15.56 24.50 12.98
N THR A 67 -16.49 23.53 12.87
CA THR A 67 -17.46 23.26 13.94
C THR A 67 -18.19 21.94 13.72
N HIS A 68 -18.39 21.18 14.80
CA HIS A 68 -19.10 19.91 14.75
C HIS A 68 -20.62 20.06 14.65
N ASP A 69 -21.19 20.95 15.49
CA ASP A 69 -22.63 21.06 15.64
C ASP A 69 -23.26 21.97 14.56
N ASP A 70 -24.57 21.88 14.35
CA ASP A 70 -25.30 22.71 13.38
C ASP A 70 -25.54 24.12 13.87
N ASP A 71 -25.28 24.37 15.16
CA ASP A 71 -25.37 25.67 15.80
C ASP A 71 -24.32 25.84 16.90
N THR A 72 -24.25 27.03 17.48
CA THR A 72 -23.28 27.37 18.53
C THR A 72 -23.81 27.12 19.95
N GLN A 73 -25.01 26.52 20.12
CA GLN A 73 -25.70 26.42 21.42
C GLN A 73 -24.87 25.72 22.50
N ARG A 74 -24.19 24.63 22.14
CA ARG A 74 -23.45 23.78 23.12
C ARG A 74 -22.28 24.50 23.76
N LEU A 75 -21.57 25.33 23.00
CA LEU A 75 -20.31 25.94 23.42
C LEU A 75 -20.38 27.47 23.51
N GLY A 76 -21.29 28.11 22.79
CA GLY A 76 -21.34 29.56 22.62
C GLY A 76 -22.17 30.32 23.66
N ASP A 77 -21.80 31.56 23.85
CA ASP A 77 -22.60 32.53 24.64
C ASP A 77 -23.86 33.01 23.89
N LYS A 78 -24.00 32.70 22.62
CA LYS A 78 -25.15 32.97 21.76
C LYS A 78 -25.43 31.75 20.91
N THR A 79 -26.72 31.49 20.61
CA THR A 79 -27.13 30.42 19.69
C THR A 79 -27.29 31.00 18.28
N LEU A 80 -26.43 30.61 17.38
CA LEU A 80 -26.47 30.94 15.96
C LEU A 80 -26.42 29.65 15.12
N THR A 81 -27.36 29.51 14.19
CA THR A 81 -27.39 28.39 13.24
C THR A 81 -26.30 28.63 12.16
N ILE A 82 -25.41 27.68 11.96
CA ILE A 82 -24.26 27.81 11.06
C ILE A 82 -24.69 28.18 9.64
N ALA A 83 -25.60 27.41 9.04
CA ALA A 83 -26.06 27.63 7.67
C ALA A 83 -26.82 28.97 7.45
N SER A 84 -27.27 29.61 8.52
CA SER A 84 -28.05 30.87 8.48
C SER A 84 -27.25 32.08 8.88
N SER A 85 -26.00 31.91 9.32
CA SER A 85 -25.11 32.98 9.81
C SER A 85 -23.89 33.12 8.92
N THR A 86 -23.39 34.34 8.80
CA THR A 86 -22.11 34.60 8.11
C THR A 86 -20.93 34.17 8.97
N LEU A 87 -19.76 33.98 8.38
CA LEU A 87 -18.56 33.63 9.11
C LEU A 87 -18.22 34.69 10.18
N ASP A 88 -18.35 35.97 9.87
CA ASP A 88 -18.08 37.06 10.82
C ASP A 88 -19.04 37.04 12.02
N GLU A 89 -20.33 36.77 11.81
CA GLU A 89 -21.28 36.61 12.90
C GLU A 89 -20.92 35.42 13.80
N LEU A 90 -20.53 34.29 13.22
CA LEU A 90 -20.13 33.08 13.94
C LEU A 90 -18.82 33.29 14.73
N GLN A 91 -17.84 33.98 14.16
CA GLN A 91 -16.59 34.31 14.85
C GLN A 91 -16.78 35.36 15.97
N GLY A 92 -17.90 36.07 15.98
CA GLY A 92 -18.29 36.97 17.08
C GLY A 92 -18.92 36.26 18.28
N VAL A 93 -19.06 34.91 18.26
CA VAL A 93 -19.57 34.11 19.40
C VAL A 93 -18.40 33.72 20.30
N ASN A 94 -18.53 33.98 21.61
CA ASN A 94 -17.55 33.53 22.59
C ASN A 94 -17.86 32.08 22.97
N LEU A 95 -16.94 31.19 22.66
CA LEU A 95 -17.04 29.77 23.01
C LEU A 95 -16.42 29.50 24.39
N THR A 96 -17.01 28.56 25.10
CA THR A 96 -16.50 28.05 26.37
C THR A 96 -16.63 26.55 26.43
N GLN A 97 -15.56 25.84 26.82
CA GLN A 97 -15.57 24.40 27.05
C GLN A 97 -14.68 24.04 28.22
N THR A 98 -15.12 23.09 29.05
CA THR A 98 -14.30 22.53 30.13
C THR A 98 -13.76 21.17 29.68
N ARG A 99 -12.46 21.01 29.63
CA ARG A 99 -11.75 19.79 29.25
C ARG A 99 -10.70 19.47 30.31
N GLY A 100 -10.65 18.23 30.79
CA GLY A 100 -9.70 17.84 31.85
C GLY A 100 -9.80 18.69 33.13
N GLY A 101 -10.97 19.27 33.45
CA GLY A 101 -11.17 20.15 34.58
C GLY A 101 -10.71 21.61 34.37
N VAL A 102 -10.13 21.93 33.22
CA VAL A 102 -9.71 23.30 32.85
C VAL A 102 -10.79 23.95 31.97
N LYS A 103 -11.15 25.18 32.29
CA LYS A 103 -12.09 25.98 31.49
C LYS A 103 -11.32 26.76 30.42
N TYR A 104 -11.63 26.50 29.17
CA TYR A 104 -11.09 27.20 28.01
C TYR A 104 -12.14 28.14 27.40
N THR A 105 -11.68 29.21 26.80
CA THR A 105 -12.49 30.15 26.02
C THR A 105 -11.85 30.36 24.65
N GLY A 106 -12.66 30.64 23.64
CA GLY A 106 -12.17 30.85 22.28
C GLY A 106 -13.26 31.32 21.36
N ARG A 107 -13.02 31.25 20.06
CA ARG A 107 -13.99 31.47 19.00
C ARG A 107 -13.85 30.42 17.91
N LEU A 108 -14.85 30.23 17.08
CA LEU A 108 -14.78 29.35 15.93
C LEU A 108 -13.62 29.77 14.99
N ALA A 109 -12.84 28.80 14.56
CA ALA A 109 -11.87 29.00 13.53
C ALA A 109 -12.53 28.97 12.14
N SER A 110 -12.07 29.83 11.23
CA SER A 110 -12.35 29.62 9.81
C SER A 110 -11.51 28.48 9.28
N ALA A 111 -11.93 27.88 8.16
CA ALA A 111 -11.14 26.85 7.50
C ALA A 111 -9.75 27.35 7.06
N GLN A 112 -9.61 28.64 6.70
CA GLN A 112 -8.33 29.23 6.37
C GLN A 112 -7.40 29.27 7.60
N GLU A 113 -7.90 29.72 8.76
CA GLU A 113 -7.10 29.76 10.00
C GLU A 113 -6.62 28.35 10.43
N TYR A 114 -7.45 27.33 10.21
CA TYR A 114 -7.05 25.95 10.44
C TYR A 114 -5.93 25.50 9.50
N LEU A 115 -6.03 25.78 8.19
CA LEU A 115 -5.00 25.45 7.21
C LEU A 115 -3.71 26.25 7.45
N ASP A 116 -3.82 27.50 7.95
CA ASP A 116 -2.67 28.31 8.33
C ASP A 116 -1.89 27.65 9.48
N VAL A 117 -2.57 27.11 10.50
CA VAL A 117 -1.94 26.31 11.55
C VAL A 117 -1.28 25.06 10.98
N CYS A 118 -1.97 24.34 10.12
CA CYS A 118 -1.38 23.15 9.48
C CYS A 118 -0.08 23.49 8.73
N LYS A 119 -0.07 24.61 8.02
CA LYS A 119 1.08 25.07 7.26
C LYS A 119 2.23 25.55 8.17
N GLU A 120 1.91 26.32 9.22
CA GLU A 120 2.90 26.85 10.18
C GLU A 120 3.66 25.72 10.89
N TYR A 121 2.96 24.65 11.27
CA TYR A 121 3.55 23.54 12.04
C TYR A 121 3.94 22.35 11.17
N GLY A 122 3.68 22.38 9.86
CA GLY A 122 4.02 21.29 8.94
C GLY A 122 3.21 20.01 9.17
N VAL A 123 2.00 20.12 9.73
CA VAL A 123 1.06 19.00 9.95
C VAL A 123 0.06 18.94 8.83
N LYS A 124 -0.55 17.77 8.62
CA LYS A 124 -1.46 17.51 7.51
C LYS A 124 -2.92 17.68 7.92
N PRO A 125 -3.77 18.22 7.03
CA PRO A 125 -5.20 18.30 7.28
C PRO A 125 -5.90 16.95 7.16
N LEU A 126 -6.78 16.63 8.11
CA LEU A 126 -7.81 15.61 7.99
C LEU A 126 -9.16 16.31 8.21
N ILE A 127 -10.00 16.32 7.19
CA ILE A 127 -11.19 17.19 7.13
C ILE A 127 -12.45 16.34 7.06
N GLU A 128 -13.27 16.40 8.11
CA GLU A 128 -14.61 15.82 8.07
C GLU A 128 -15.60 16.77 7.40
N LEU A 129 -16.31 16.29 6.37
CA LEU A 129 -17.43 17.01 5.79
C LEU A 129 -18.66 16.86 6.67
N LYS A 130 -19.03 17.93 7.35
CA LYS A 130 -20.27 18.04 8.12
C LYS A 130 -21.10 19.18 7.57
N TRP A 131 -21.87 18.88 6.54
CA TRP A 131 -22.72 19.92 5.96
C TRP A 131 -23.65 20.55 6.98
N ALA A 132 -23.80 21.85 6.91
CA ALA A 132 -24.78 22.57 7.66
C ALA A 132 -26.22 22.17 7.24
N THR A 133 -27.16 22.36 8.13
CA THR A 133 -28.58 22.00 7.93
C THR A 133 -29.18 22.50 6.62
N GLY A 134 -30.06 21.72 6.04
CA GLY A 134 -30.75 22.01 4.79
C GLY A 134 -30.08 21.43 3.56
N ILE A 135 -28.88 20.91 3.69
CA ILE A 135 -28.18 20.17 2.64
C ILE A 135 -28.36 18.69 2.96
N ASN A 136 -28.98 17.96 2.05
CA ASN A 136 -29.11 16.52 2.20
C ASN A 136 -27.76 15.85 1.92
N SER A 137 -27.59 14.61 2.35
CA SER A 137 -26.36 13.82 2.18
C SER A 137 -25.94 13.57 0.72
N ASN A 138 -26.76 13.96 -0.25
CA ASN A 138 -26.48 13.84 -1.67
C ASN A 138 -26.06 15.17 -2.31
N ASP A 139 -26.09 16.27 -1.57
CA ASP A 139 -25.69 17.58 -2.10
C ASP A 139 -24.17 17.74 -2.05
N CYS A 140 -23.56 17.72 -3.21
CA CYS A 140 -22.11 17.88 -3.40
C CYS A 140 -21.73 19.29 -3.90
N SER A 141 -22.68 20.24 -3.97
CA SER A 141 -22.48 21.56 -4.61
C SER A 141 -21.38 22.41 -3.96
N ASN A 142 -21.13 22.22 -2.67
CA ASN A 142 -20.11 22.96 -1.93
C ASN A 142 -18.72 22.29 -1.88
N ILE A 143 -18.58 21.06 -2.40
CA ILE A 143 -17.29 20.37 -2.44
C ILE A 143 -16.24 21.15 -3.23
N PRO A 144 -16.53 21.76 -4.40
CA PRO A 144 -15.55 22.57 -5.12
C PRO A 144 -14.96 23.74 -4.30
N ILE A 145 -15.72 24.31 -3.37
CA ILE A 145 -15.23 25.38 -2.47
C ILE A 145 -14.15 24.83 -1.54
N LEU A 146 -14.39 23.66 -0.94
CA LEU A 146 -13.42 22.98 -0.10
C LEU A 146 -12.16 22.62 -0.89
N ILE A 147 -12.33 21.99 -2.04
CA ILE A 147 -11.19 21.53 -2.86
C ILE A 147 -10.33 22.72 -3.27
N LYS A 148 -10.97 23.80 -3.74
CA LYS A 148 -10.22 25.01 -4.07
C LYS A 148 -9.45 25.57 -2.90
N LEU A 149 -10.03 25.61 -1.70
CA LEU A 149 -9.36 26.10 -0.49
C LEU A 149 -8.13 25.22 -0.15
N VAL A 150 -8.28 23.91 -0.23
CA VAL A 150 -7.20 22.95 0.02
C VAL A 150 -6.07 23.10 -1.02
N GLU A 151 -6.42 23.29 -2.30
CA GLU A 151 -5.47 23.55 -3.39
C GLU A 151 -4.71 24.86 -3.22
N ASP A 152 -5.44 25.96 -2.98
CA ASP A 152 -4.85 27.30 -2.79
C ASP A 152 -3.86 27.32 -1.62
N ASN A 153 -4.01 26.41 -0.65
CA ASN A 153 -3.11 26.28 0.50
C ASN A 153 -2.01 25.22 0.32
N GLY A 154 -1.98 24.49 -0.81
CA GLY A 154 -0.93 23.54 -1.13
C GLY A 154 -1.11 22.16 -0.48
N PHE A 155 -2.31 21.83 0.03
CA PHE A 155 -2.57 20.56 0.73
C PHE A 155 -3.25 19.49 -0.11
N ARG A 156 -3.49 19.72 -1.41
CA ARG A 156 -4.20 18.77 -2.28
C ARG A 156 -3.67 17.34 -2.20
N ASN A 157 -2.35 17.18 -2.20
CA ASN A 157 -1.68 15.88 -2.20
C ASN A 157 -1.38 15.32 -0.81
N SER A 158 -1.75 16.03 0.25
CA SER A 158 -1.43 15.66 1.63
C SER A 158 -2.61 15.69 2.60
N CYS A 159 -3.76 16.23 2.19
CA CYS A 159 -4.96 16.18 3.00
C CYS A 159 -5.69 14.83 2.88
N ILE A 160 -6.44 14.51 3.91
CA ILE A 160 -7.44 13.45 3.90
C ILE A 160 -8.82 14.11 4.05
N ILE A 161 -9.79 13.69 3.24
CA ILE A 161 -11.18 14.10 3.42
C ILE A 161 -11.99 12.88 3.85
N MET A 162 -12.74 13.05 4.92
CA MET A 162 -13.60 11.98 5.44
C MET A 162 -15.05 12.45 5.60
N THR A 163 -15.97 11.52 5.55
CA THR A 163 -17.38 11.71 5.90
C THR A 163 -18.12 10.38 5.91
N SER A 164 -19.29 10.33 6.58
CA SER A 164 -20.26 9.23 6.46
C SER A 164 -21.16 9.33 5.22
N MET A 165 -21.08 10.41 4.47
CA MET A 165 -21.93 10.69 3.29
C MET A 165 -21.29 10.08 2.02
N LYS A 166 -21.65 8.85 1.70
CA LYS A 166 -21.14 8.13 0.52
C LYS A 166 -21.21 8.93 -0.79
N PRO A 167 -22.31 9.62 -1.13
CA PRO A 167 -22.39 10.40 -2.38
C PRO A 167 -21.32 11.50 -2.46
N CYS A 168 -20.94 12.10 -1.32
CA CYS A 168 -19.87 13.11 -1.30
C CYS A 168 -18.50 12.48 -1.58
N LEU A 169 -18.21 11.34 -0.97
CA LEU A 169 -16.95 10.61 -1.23
C LEU A 169 -16.89 10.10 -2.68
N GLU A 170 -18.01 9.59 -3.21
CA GLU A 170 -18.11 9.20 -4.61
C GLU A 170 -17.89 10.39 -5.55
N TYR A 171 -18.47 11.54 -5.25
CA TYR A 171 -18.26 12.77 -6.01
C TYR A 171 -16.79 13.20 -5.98
N ILE A 172 -16.16 13.21 -4.80
CA ILE A 172 -14.74 13.57 -4.68
C ILE A 172 -13.88 12.56 -5.42
N ARG A 173 -14.11 11.25 -5.24
CA ARG A 173 -13.35 10.21 -5.94
C ARG A 173 -13.47 10.34 -7.46
N LYS A 174 -14.64 10.77 -7.96
CA LYS A 174 -14.90 10.99 -9.39
C LYS A 174 -14.18 12.20 -9.96
N ASN A 175 -14.21 13.31 -9.24
CA ASN A 175 -13.76 14.60 -9.75
C ASN A 175 -12.35 14.99 -9.27
N TYR A 176 -11.88 14.39 -8.16
CA TYR A 176 -10.61 14.70 -7.50
C TYR A 176 -9.96 13.40 -6.96
N PRO A 177 -9.57 12.45 -7.84
CA PRO A 177 -9.21 11.08 -7.47
C PRO A 177 -7.89 10.95 -6.72
N ASP A 178 -7.04 11.95 -6.78
CA ASP A 178 -5.75 12.05 -6.10
C ASP A 178 -5.88 12.35 -4.60
N ILE A 179 -7.04 12.83 -4.15
CA ILE A 179 -7.28 13.11 -2.73
C ILE A 179 -7.49 11.79 -1.96
N GLU A 180 -6.78 11.63 -0.86
CA GLU A 180 -7.00 10.53 0.09
C GLU A 180 -8.37 10.68 0.76
N LEU A 181 -9.13 9.57 0.81
CA LEU A 181 -10.49 9.58 1.34
C LEU A 181 -10.65 8.52 2.42
N GLN A 182 -11.38 8.87 3.47
CA GLN A 182 -11.79 7.93 4.51
C GLN A 182 -13.32 7.94 4.68
N PHE A 183 -13.89 6.75 4.81
CA PHE A 183 -15.33 6.58 5.10
C PHE A 183 -15.53 6.46 6.60
N LEU A 184 -16.19 7.47 7.19
CA LEU A 184 -16.51 7.50 8.60
C LEU A 184 -17.66 6.55 8.89
N THR A 185 -17.44 5.57 9.75
CA THR A 185 -18.41 4.53 10.07
C THR A 185 -18.29 4.04 11.52
N GLY A 186 -19.19 3.17 11.94
CA GLY A 186 -19.24 2.59 13.28
C GLY A 186 -19.75 1.15 13.22
N GLN A 187 -20.79 0.84 13.98
CA GLN A 187 -21.35 -0.51 14.18
C GLN A 187 -21.60 -1.31 12.88
N TYR A 188 -21.89 -0.63 11.77
CA TYR A 188 -22.27 -1.30 10.51
C TYR A 188 -21.16 -1.25 9.46
N TRP A 189 -19.89 -1.14 9.86
CA TRP A 189 -18.77 -1.07 8.96
C TRP A 189 -18.76 -2.21 7.91
N ALA A 190 -19.16 -3.42 8.31
CA ALA A 190 -19.18 -4.58 7.41
C ALA A 190 -20.11 -4.40 6.21
N ASN A 191 -21.23 -3.67 6.37
CA ASN A 191 -22.17 -3.36 5.27
C ASN A 191 -21.59 -2.39 4.24
N HIS A 192 -20.43 -1.82 4.52
CA HIS A 192 -19.80 -0.79 3.70
C HIS A 192 -18.45 -1.22 3.13
N PHE A 193 -17.92 -2.35 3.59
CA PHE A 193 -16.60 -2.85 3.19
C PHE A 193 -16.47 -2.97 1.67
N ASP A 194 -17.37 -3.70 1.00
CA ASP A 194 -17.32 -3.90 -0.46
C ASP A 194 -17.41 -2.57 -1.23
N TRP A 195 -18.17 -1.61 -0.69
CA TRP A 195 -18.24 -0.28 -1.27
C TRP A 195 -16.90 0.48 -1.08
N CYS A 196 -16.27 0.39 0.08
CA CYS A 196 -14.94 0.97 0.32
C CYS A 196 -13.91 0.38 -0.64
N VAL A 197 -13.91 -0.94 -0.81
CA VAL A 197 -13.03 -1.63 -1.76
C VAL A 197 -13.28 -1.14 -3.19
N LYS A 198 -14.56 -1.12 -3.60
CA LYS A 198 -14.94 -0.66 -4.95
C LYS A 198 -14.45 0.75 -5.28
N TRP A 199 -14.47 1.64 -4.31
CA TRP A 199 -14.12 3.05 -4.52
C TRP A 199 -12.69 3.39 -4.11
N GLY A 200 -11.94 2.45 -3.56
CA GLY A 200 -10.59 2.67 -3.05
C GLY A 200 -10.56 3.70 -1.93
N ILE A 201 -11.51 3.60 -1.00
CA ILE A 201 -11.71 4.54 0.12
C ILE A 201 -11.35 3.83 1.41
N ASP A 202 -10.44 4.41 2.17
CA ASP A 202 -10.02 3.89 3.47
C ASP A 202 -11.16 3.97 4.50
N ALA A 203 -11.05 3.24 5.59
CA ALA A 203 -12.05 3.25 6.64
C ALA A 203 -11.61 4.09 7.84
N ASP A 204 -12.55 4.86 8.40
CA ASP A 204 -12.41 5.49 9.71
C ASP A 204 -13.50 4.95 10.63
N ILE A 205 -13.13 4.01 11.52
CA ILE A 205 -14.07 3.18 12.25
C ILE A 205 -14.10 3.57 13.73
N GLN A 206 -15.31 3.74 14.27
CA GLN A 206 -15.49 4.00 15.69
C GLN A 206 -14.91 2.86 16.54
N ALA A 207 -14.12 3.22 17.53
CA ALA A 207 -13.63 2.29 18.56
C ALA A 207 -14.75 1.42 19.12
N THR A 208 -14.46 0.21 19.52
CA THR A 208 -15.41 -0.79 20.04
C THR A 208 -16.27 -1.54 19.02
N TYR A 209 -16.36 -1.09 17.78
CA TYR A 209 -17.17 -1.76 16.75
C TYR A 209 -16.38 -2.62 15.76
N PHE A 210 -15.10 -2.78 15.98
CA PHE A 210 -14.24 -3.61 15.12
C PHE A 210 -13.15 -4.30 15.96
N ASP A 211 -12.44 -5.21 15.35
CA ASP A 211 -11.37 -6.00 15.95
C ASP A 211 -10.15 -6.11 15.03
N LYS A 212 -9.14 -6.84 15.46
CA LYS A 212 -7.92 -7.07 14.68
C LYS A 212 -8.23 -7.68 13.30
N SER A 213 -9.23 -8.55 13.20
CA SER A 213 -9.59 -9.18 11.92
C SER A 213 -10.18 -8.19 10.93
N THR A 214 -10.88 -7.17 11.43
CA THR A 214 -11.38 -6.06 10.61
C THR A 214 -10.23 -5.26 9.99
N VAL A 215 -9.23 -4.89 10.80
CA VAL A 215 -8.04 -4.18 10.31
C VAL A 215 -7.35 -5.01 9.22
N GLN A 216 -7.15 -6.30 9.49
CA GLN A 216 -6.56 -7.22 8.53
C GLN A 216 -7.36 -7.27 7.21
N LYS A 217 -8.69 -7.37 7.30
CA LYS A 217 -9.57 -7.42 6.13
C LYS A 217 -9.43 -6.19 5.22
N TYR A 218 -9.35 -4.99 5.81
CA TYR A 218 -9.11 -3.77 5.04
C TYR A 218 -7.69 -3.74 4.44
N HIS A 219 -6.68 -4.15 5.20
CA HIS A 219 -5.31 -4.24 4.70
C HIS A 219 -5.16 -5.25 3.56
N ASP A 220 -5.82 -6.40 3.63
CA ASP A 220 -5.83 -7.40 2.55
C ASP A 220 -6.44 -6.83 1.26
N ALA A 221 -7.39 -5.91 1.38
CA ALA A 221 -7.95 -5.17 0.25
C ALA A 221 -7.12 -3.95 -0.18
N GLY A 222 -5.95 -3.72 0.44
CA GLY A 222 -5.09 -2.57 0.15
C GLY A 222 -5.57 -1.24 0.70
N LEU A 223 -6.51 -1.26 1.64
CA LEU A 223 -7.08 -0.09 2.30
C LEU A 223 -6.49 0.10 3.69
N LYS A 224 -6.46 1.35 4.16
CA LYS A 224 -6.02 1.71 5.50
C LYS A 224 -7.19 1.77 6.48
N VAL A 225 -6.87 1.66 7.77
CA VAL A 225 -7.84 1.80 8.86
C VAL A 225 -7.40 2.90 9.80
N ASN A 226 -8.24 3.92 9.93
CA ASN A 226 -8.22 4.88 11.01
C ASN A 226 -9.21 4.45 12.09
N MET A 227 -8.94 4.77 13.34
CA MET A 227 -9.87 4.54 14.44
C MET A 227 -10.13 5.81 15.23
N TRP A 228 -11.36 6.01 15.68
CA TRP A 228 -11.79 7.13 16.53
C TRP A 228 -12.67 6.66 17.69
N THR A 229 -12.52 7.11 18.90
CA THR A 229 -11.44 7.91 19.45
C THR A 229 -10.85 7.15 20.63
N THR A 230 -9.55 7.14 20.80
CA THR A 230 -8.93 6.61 22.03
C THR A 230 -8.09 7.68 22.72
N ASN A 231 -8.17 7.67 24.07
CA ASN A 231 -7.61 8.71 24.90
C ASN A 231 -6.76 8.17 26.07
N ASN A 232 -6.33 6.92 25.99
CA ASN A 232 -5.49 6.28 26.99
C ASN A 232 -4.53 5.27 26.36
N ASP A 233 -3.50 4.90 27.11
CA ASP A 233 -2.44 4.00 26.67
C ASP A 233 -2.96 2.60 26.35
N GLU A 234 -3.98 2.12 27.07
CA GLU A 234 -4.60 0.81 26.82
C GLU A 234 -5.21 0.74 25.44
N GLY A 235 -6.00 1.75 25.07
CA GLY A 235 -6.58 1.86 23.73
C GLY A 235 -5.52 2.04 22.65
N TYR A 236 -4.48 2.85 22.92
CA TYR A 236 -3.36 2.97 22.01
C TYR A 236 -2.67 1.62 21.76
N LEU A 237 -2.35 0.89 22.84
CA LEU A 237 -1.74 -0.44 22.72
C LEU A 237 -2.65 -1.42 22.00
N GLN A 238 -3.95 -1.40 22.30
CA GLN A 238 -4.92 -2.28 21.63
C GLN A 238 -4.96 -2.03 20.12
N TYR A 239 -5.30 -0.82 19.70
CA TYR A 239 -5.49 -0.51 18.28
C TYR A 239 -4.17 -0.44 17.50
N GLY A 240 -3.11 0.03 18.13
CA GLY A 240 -1.77 0.00 17.56
C GLY A 240 -1.26 -1.42 17.34
N ASN A 241 -1.52 -2.32 18.29
CA ASN A 241 -1.16 -3.75 18.16
C ASN A 241 -2.10 -4.51 17.21
N TRP A 242 -3.28 -3.99 16.92
CA TRP A 242 -4.13 -4.52 15.84
C TRP A 242 -3.65 -4.08 14.45
N GLY A 243 -2.79 -3.05 14.37
CA GLY A 243 -2.21 -2.56 13.14
C GLY A 243 -2.95 -1.40 12.50
N CYS A 244 -3.81 -0.69 13.24
CA CYS A 244 -4.43 0.53 12.71
C CYS A 244 -3.38 1.48 12.16
N ASP A 245 -3.65 2.07 10.98
CA ASP A 245 -2.74 2.99 10.31
C ASP A 245 -2.78 4.38 10.93
N PHE A 246 -3.94 4.75 11.48
CA PHE A 246 -4.15 6.01 12.17
C PHE A 246 -4.85 5.80 13.51
N ILE A 247 -4.57 6.66 14.46
CA ILE A 247 -5.26 6.75 15.75
C ILE A 247 -5.72 8.18 15.96
N THR A 248 -7.03 8.37 15.95
CA THR A 248 -7.66 9.65 16.29
C THR A 248 -7.84 9.77 17.79
N THR A 249 -7.32 10.86 18.36
CA THR A 249 -7.27 11.09 19.81
C THR A 249 -7.48 12.56 20.17
N ASP A 250 -8.03 12.80 21.36
CA ASP A 250 -8.08 14.16 21.93
C ASP A 250 -6.77 14.51 22.64
N LYS A 251 -6.10 13.54 23.30
CA LYS A 251 -5.09 13.88 24.32
C LYS A 251 -3.85 13.01 24.41
N LEU A 252 -3.74 11.91 23.66
CA LEU A 252 -2.53 11.07 23.69
C LEU A 252 -1.30 11.90 23.33
N ASP A 253 -0.21 11.69 24.05
CA ASP A 253 1.08 12.32 23.71
C ASP A 253 1.97 11.29 23.00
N PRO A 254 2.17 11.42 21.68
CA PRO A 254 2.96 10.46 20.90
C PRO A 254 4.40 10.24 21.42
N LYS A 255 4.92 11.18 22.21
CA LYS A 255 6.29 11.12 22.76
C LYS A 255 6.39 10.34 24.06
N ALA A 256 5.25 10.12 24.72
CA ALA A 256 5.19 9.50 26.05
C ALA A 256 4.54 8.10 26.03
N LEU A 257 4.16 7.61 24.87
CA LEU A 257 3.43 6.34 24.73
C LEU A 257 4.36 5.12 24.92
N PRO A 258 3.82 4.02 25.44
CA PRO A 258 4.54 2.76 25.52
C PRO A 258 4.87 2.22 24.11
N GLU A 259 5.91 1.39 24.05
CA GLU A 259 6.23 0.70 22.80
C GLU A 259 5.15 -0.32 22.44
N LEU A 260 4.83 -0.39 21.16
CA LEU A 260 3.95 -1.42 20.62
C LEU A 260 4.70 -2.76 20.59
N ASP A 261 3.96 -3.85 20.69
CA ASP A 261 4.52 -5.19 20.52
C ASP A 261 5.27 -5.28 19.17
N PRO A 262 6.58 -5.52 19.16
CA PRO A 262 7.34 -5.66 17.92
C PRO A 262 6.85 -6.84 17.07
N ASN A 263 6.18 -7.80 17.70
CA ASN A 263 5.60 -8.97 17.03
C ASN A 263 4.11 -8.82 16.72
N ARG A 264 3.52 -7.64 16.90
CA ARG A 264 2.08 -7.39 16.72
C ARG A 264 1.51 -7.84 15.38
N PHE A 265 2.34 -7.90 14.35
CA PHE A 265 1.99 -8.40 13.02
C PHE A 265 2.29 -9.89 12.84
N ASN A 266 2.94 -10.52 13.79
CA ASN A 266 3.34 -11.92 13.78
C ASN A 266 2.38 -12.85 14.55
N GLY A 267 1.35 -12.29 15.18
CA GLY A 267 0.35 -13.08 15.90
C GLY A 267 -0.60 -13.83 14.98
N PRO A 268 -1.28 -14.88 15.47
CA PRO A 268 -2.29 -15.56 14.70
C PRO A 268 -3.37 -14.55 14.30
N ASN A 269 -3.62 -14.44 13.01
CA ASN A 269 -4.77 -13.71 12.53
C ASN A 269 -6.03 -14.43 12.98
N THR A 270 -6.97 -13.70 13.55
CA THR A 270 -8.28 -14.23 13.94
C THR A 270 -9.22 -14.42 12.75
N VAL A 271 -8.83 -13.98 11.56
CA VAL A 271 -9.40 -14.42 10.30
C VAL A 271 -8.65 -15.69 9.92
N ASP A 272 -9.34 -16.72 9.46
CA ASP A 272 -8.79 -18.01 9.01
C ASP A 272 -7.86 -17.90 7.79
N TYR A 273 -7.09 -16.83 7.70
CA TYR A 273 -5.88 -16.85 6.90
C TYR A 273 -4.83 -17.54 7.77
N PRO A 274 -4.22 -18.62 7.29
CA PRO A 274 -3.13 -19.24 8.03
C PRO A 274 -2.10 -18.18 8.36
N ALA A 275 -1.73 -18.12 9.62
CA ALA A 275 -0.83 -17.11 10.15
C ALA A 275 0.46 -17.10 9.34
N VAL A 276 0.73 -16.01 8.64
CA VAL A 276 2.05 -15.79 8.09
C VAL A 276 2.89 -15.23 9.23
N ASN A 277 3.51 -16.12 9.97
CA ASN A 277 4.51 -15.73 10.94
C ASN A 277 5.65 -15.01 10.20
N ALA A 278 6.12 -13.90 10.74
CA ALA A 278 7.32 -13.30 10.20
C ALA A 278 8.46 -14.34 10.28
N PRO A 279 9.25 -14.48 9.22
CA PRO A 279 10.35 -15.42 9.23
C PRO A 279 11.37 -14.99 10.28
N VAL A 280 11.33 -15.65 11.42
CA VAL A 280 12.40 -15.60 12.41
C VAL A 280 13.31 -16.76 12.08
N LYS A 281 14.40 -16.50 11.37
CA LYS A 281 15.47 -17.47 11.02
C LYS A 281 15.08 -18.73 10.24
N GLY A 282 13.87 -18.87 9.77
CA GLY A 282 13.45 -19.94 8.86
C GLY A 282 12.85 -19.33 7.61
N ALA A 283 13.08 -19.90 6.46
CA ALA A 283 12.36 -19.54 5.26
C ALA A 283 10.96 -20.17 5.30
N TYR A 284 9.94 -19.45 4.81
CA TYR A 284 8.68 -20.10 4.47
C TYR A 284 8.97 -21.29 3.57
N GLN A 285 8.32 -22.42 3.83
CA GLN A 285 8.36 -23.59 2.95
C GLN A 285 6.98 -23.75 2.30
N PRO A 286 6.67 -22.96 1.25
CA PRO A 286 5.39 -23.04 0.61
C PRO A 286 5.17 -24.44 0.05
N GLU A 287 4.03 -25.03 0.34
CA GLU A 287 3.68 -26.34 -0.13
C GLU A 287 3.24 -26.28 -1.61
N LYS A 288 3.89 -27.03 -2.48
CA LYS A 288 3.47 -27.14 -3.86
C LYS A 288 2.17 -27.94 -3.94
N VAL A 289 1.09 -27.28 -4.33
CA VAL A 289 -0.26 -27.88 -4.41
C VAL A 289 -0.62 -28.32 -5.82
N ALA A 290 -0.02 -27.75 -6.85
CA ALA A 290 -0.27 -28.12 -8.24
C ALA A 290 0.89 -27.75 -9.15
N GLU A 291 1.02 -28.48 -10.25
CA GLU A 291 1.97 -28.24 -11.34
C GLU A 291 1.40 -28.78 -12.64
N PHE A 292 1.44 -27.98 -13.69
CA PHE A 292 0.85 -28.33 -14.98
C PHE A 292 1.69 -27.79 -16.14
N ASP A 293 1.67 -28.50 -17.26
CA ASP A 293 2.04 -27.92 -18.54
C ASP A 293 0.98 -26.90 -18.95
N ALA A 294 1.40 -25.73 -19.44
CA ALA A 294 0.46 -24.76 -19.93
C ALA A 294 -0.19 -25.25 -21.24
N PRO A 295 -1.53 -25.26 -21.36
CA PRO A 295 -2.24 -25.77 -22.54
C PRO A 295 -2.20 -24.77 -23.71
N LEU A 296 -1.00 -24.34 -24.10
CA LEU A 296 -0.72 -23.27 -25.07
C LEU A 296 0.22 -23.73 -26.19
N ALA A 297 0.20 -25.03 -26.52
CA ALA A 297 1.05 -25.60 -27.55
C ALA A 297 0.87 -24.87 -28.90
N GLY A 298 1.96 -24.48 -29.53
CA GLY A 298 1.95 -23.77 -30.81
C GLY A 298 1.65 -22.28 -30.73
N LEU A 299 1.47 -21.73 -29.53
CA LEU A 299 1.28 -20.31 -29.31
C LEU A 299 2.57 -19.64 -28.78
N THR A 300 2.85 -18.46 -29.27
CA THR A 300 3.88 -17.57 -28.69
C THR A 300 3.22 -16.67 -27.64
N VAL A 301 3.53 -16.91 -26.39
CA VAL A 301 2.99 -16.14 -25.26
C VAL A 301 3.71 -14.80 -25.15
N ARG A 302 2.92 -13.75 -24.96
CA ARG A 302 3.45 -12.39 -24.74
C ARG A 302 3.31 -11.94 -23.28
N ARG A 303 2.16 -12.20 -22.66
CA ARG A 303 1.87 -11.79 -21.29
C ARG A 303 0.89 -12.74 -20.62
N ALA A 304 1.05 -12.94 -19.34
CA ALA A 304 0.07 -13.59 -18.50
C ALA A 304 -0.29 -12.72 -17.29
N VAL A 305 -1.55 -12.73 -16.89
CA VAL A 305 -2.07 -11.98 -15.75
C VAL A 305 -3.03 -12.89 -14.97
N LEU A 306 -2.86 -12.94 -13.66
CA LEU A 306 -3.74 -13.68 -12.76
C LEU A 306 -4.89 -12.81 -12.28
N ILE A 307 -6.14 -13.29 -12.45
CA ILE A 307 -7.35 -12.65 -11.91
C ILE A 307 -8.18 -13.75 -11.27
N ASP A 308 -8.43 -13.63 -9.97
CA ASP A 308 -9.28 -14.57 -9.21
C ASP A 308 -8.95 -16.06 -9.44
N GLY A 309 -7.66 -16.39 -9.44
CA GLY A 309 -7.20 -17.76 -9.69
C GLY A 309 -7.28 -18.23 -11.14
N VAL A 310 -7.55 -17.35 -12.08
CA VAL A 310 -7.56 -17.63 -13.52
C VAL A 310 -6.44 -16.87 -14.21
N TRP A 311 -5.54 -17.60 -14.87
CA TRP A 311 -4.56 -17.01 -15.76
C TRP A 311 -5.24 -16.54 -17.04
N HIS A 312 -5.06 -15.27 -17.37
CA HIS A 312 -5.40 -14.69 -18.67
C HIS A 312 -4.09 -14.55 -19.46
N VAL A 313 -3.98 -15.24 -20.57
CA VAL A 313 -2.72 -15.36 -21.31
C VAL A 313 -2.88 -14.80 -22.72
N LEU A 314 -2.25 -13.67 -22.97
CA LEU A 314 -2.14 -13.09 -24.31
C LEU A 314 -1.08 -13.84 -25.11
N ALA A 315 -1.48 -14.44 -26.21
CA ALA A 315 -0.60 -15.18 -27.09
C ALA A 315 -1.01 -15.01 -28.57
N ALA A 316 -0.10 -15.36 -29.47
CA ALA A 316 -0.36 -15.39 -30.91
C ALA A 316 0.03 -16.73 -31.51
N ASP A 317 -0.70 -17.18 -32.52
CA ASP A 317 -0.34 -18.34 -33.33
C ASP A 317 0.78 -18.01 -34.34
N ALA A 318 1.21 -19.02 -35.11
CA ALA A 318 2.25 -18.85 -36.11
C ALA A 318 1.85 -17.89 -37.27
N ALA A 319 0.55 -17.62 -37.46
CA ALA A 319 0.05 -16.64 -38.42
C ALA A 319 -0.05 -15.22 -37.83
N GLY A 320 0.23 -15.07 -36.53
CA GLY A 320 0.12 -13.81 -35.81
C GLY A 320 -1.29 -13.51 -35.28
N THR A 321 -2.23 -14.46 -35.37
CA THR A 321 -3.58 -14.31 -34.82
C THR A 321 -3.53 -14.34 -33.30
N GLN A 322 -3.98 -13.27 -32.66
CA GLN A 322 -3.92 -13.14 -31.19
C GLN A 322 -5.14 -13.77 -30.51
N SER A 323 -4.92 -14.31 -29.34
CA SER A 323 -5.94 -14.79 -28.41
C SER A 323 -5.58 -14.44 -26.98
N ILE A 324 -6.58 -14.36 -26.11
CA ILE A 324 -6.38 -14.30 -24.66
C ILE A 324 -7.03 -15.56 -24.08
N SER A 325 -6.20 -16.53 -23.76
CA SER A 325 -6.64 -17.81 -23.18
C SER A 325 -6.87 -17.67 -21.68
N ARG A 326 -7.87 -18.37 -21.15
CA ARG A 326 -8.21 -18.42 -19.74
C ARG A 326 -7.90 -19.81 -19.19
N ILE A 327 -7.04 -19.89 -18.19
CA ILE A 327 -6.56 -21.15 -17.62
C ILE A 327 -6.74 -21.10 -16.10
N ASP A 328 -7.43 -22.07 -15.55
CA ASP A 328 -7.57 -22.22 -14.11
C ASP A 328 -6.20 -22.53 -13.48
N ALA A 329 -5.74 -21.69 -12.57
CA ALA A 329 -4.40 -21.78 -12.00
C ALA A 329 -4.24 -22.97 -11.04
N ALA A 330 -5.34 -23.42 -10.43
CA ALA A 330 -5.31 -24.53 -9.47
C ALA A 330 -5.38 -25.90 -10.17
N THR A 331 -5.96 -25.97 -11.37
CA THR A 331 -6.21 -27.26 -12.07
C THR A 331 -5.51 -27.38 -13.42
N GLY A 332 -4.92 -26.30 -13.95
CA GLY A 332 -4.33 -26.27 -15.28
C GLY A 332 -5.32 -26.34 -16.44
N LYS A 333 -6.61 -26.30 -16.14
CA LYS A 333 -7.67 -26.52 -17.15
C LYS A 333 -7.88 -25.26 -17.98
N LEU A 334 -7.87 -25.41 -19.30
CA LEU A 334 -8.31 -24.37 -20.23
C LEU A 334 -9.82 -24.13 -20.07
N LEU A 335 -10.18 -22.92 -19.70
CA LEU A 335 -11.58 -22.47 -19.51
C LEU A 335 -12.19 -21.85 -20.77
N GLY A 336 -11.39 -21.63 -21.81
CA GLY A 336 -11.76 -20.97 -23.05
C GLY A 336 -10.93 -19.72 -23.31
N THR A 337 -11.43 -18.84 -24.17
CA THR A 337 -10.77 -17.58 -24.55
C THR A 337 -11.69 -16.40 -24.29
N MET A 338 -11.08 -15.22 -24.14
CA MET A 338 -11.83 -13.95 -24.17
C MET A 338 -12.39 -13.67 -25.55
N ASN A 339 -13.54 -13.05 -25.60
CA ASN A 339 -14.13 -12.58 -26.86
C ASN A 339 -13.41 -11.30 -27.33
N LEU A 340 -12.68 -11.36 -28.42
CA LEU A 340 -11.93 -10.25 -28.99
C LEU A 340 -12.71 -9.49 -30.07
N GLN A 341 -14.00 -9.75 -30.22
CA GLN A 341 -14.84 -9.02 -31.18
C GLN A 341 -14.80 -7.51 -30.91
N GLY A 342 -14.55 -6.73 -31.96
CA GLY A 342 -14.43 -5.28 -31.85
C GLY A 342 -12.99 -4.77 -31.72
N ILE A 343 -12.02 -5.64 -31.47
CA ILE A 343 -10.59 -5.26 -31.47
C ILE A 343 -10.01 -5.54 -32.84
N THR A 344 -9.64 -4.49 -33.55
CA THR A 344 -9.10 -4.57 -34.91
C THR A 344 -7.58 -4.36 -34.95
N ALA A 345 -7.02 -3.67 -33.95
CA ALA A 345 -5.58 -3.44 -33.84
C ALA A 345 -4.88 -4.52 -33.01
N ARG A 346 -3.59 -4.68 -33.20
CA ARG A 346 -2.76 -5.62 -32.43
C ARG A 346 -2.80 -5.27 -30.93
N ILE A 347 -3.11 -6.23 -30.10
CA ILE A 347 -3.03 -6.10 -28.65
C ILE A 347 -1.55 -6.08 -28.26
N GLY A 348 -1.14 -5.06 -27.53
CA GLY A 348 0.22 -4.90 -27.03
C GLY A 348 0.46 -5.58 -25.71
N ASP A 349 -0.44 -5.38 -24.76
CA ASP A 349 -0.32 -5.90 -23.41
C ASP A 349 -1.69 -6.10 -22.76
N ILE A 350 -1.70 -6.86 -21.66
CA ILE A 350 -2.87 -7.05 -20.77
C ILE A 350 -2.47 -6.78 -19.33
N ALA A 351 -3.40 -6.25 -18.54
CA ALA A 351 -3.22 -6.00 -17.13
C ALA A 351 -4.54 -6.19 -16.37
N ALA A 352 -4.47 -6.41 -15.07
CA ALA A 352 -5.63 -6.50 -14.19
C ALA A 352 -5.79 -5.23 -13.36
N THR A 353 -7.02 -4.79 -13.17
CA THR A 353 -7.38 -3.77 -12.19
C THR A 353 -7.51 -4.36 -10.80
N ALA A 354 -7.53 -3.52 -9.75
CA ALA A 354 -7.67 -3.98 -8.38
C ALA A 354 -9.03 -4.65 -8.07
N ASP A 355 -10.04 -4.39 -8.88
CA ASP A 355 -11.37 -5.03 -8.81
C ASP A 355 -11.54 -6.19 -9.80
N GLY A 356 -10.43 -6.74 -10.31
CA GLY A 356 -10.43 -7.97 -11.09
C GLY A 356 -10.90 -7.83 -12.54
N VAL A 357 -10.93 -6.62 -13.10
CA VAL A 357 -11.28 -6.41 -14.50
C VAL A 357 -10.04 -6.52 -15.38
N LEU A 358 -10.11 -7.35 -16.42
CA LEU A 358 -9.06 -7.46 -17.43
C LEU A 358 -9.08 -6.23 -18.34
N LEU A 359 -7.91 -5.63 -18.55
CA LEU A 359 -7.69 -4.58 -19.54
C LEU A 359 -6.71 -5.06 -20.61
N ALA A 360 -6.88 -4.58 -21.84
CA ALA A 360 -5.94 -4.80 -22.93
C ALA A 360 -5.62 -3.50 -23.66
N SER A 361 -4.34 -3.21 -23.86
CA SER A 361 -3.89 -2.08 -24.67
C SER A 361 -3.65 -2.49 -26.11
N THR A 362 -3.97 -1.63 -27.07
CA THR A 362 -3.56 -1.81 -28.46
C THR A 362 -2.24 -1.11 -28.75
N VAL A 363 -1.51 -1.62 -29.74
CA VAL A 363 -0.29 -0.95 -30.22
C VAL A 363 -0.65 0.04 -31.31
N ALA A 364 -0.40 1.29 -31.06
CA ALA A 364 -0.44 2.33 -32.09
C ALA A 364 0.92 2.36 -32.82
N THR A 365 0.93 1.96 -34.07
CA THR A 365 2.15 1.83 -34.90
C THR A 365 2.50 3.09 -35.70
N VAL A 366 1.54 3.96 -35.88
CA VAL A 366 1.73 5.27 -36.53
C VAL A 366 1.36 6.34 -35.52
N PRO A 367 2.22 7.33 -35.30
CA PRO A 367 1.92 8.34 -34.31
C PRO A 367 0.67 9.10 -34.74
N PHE A 368 -0.42 8.82 -34.08
CA PHE A 368 -1.62 9.64 -34.05
C PHE A 368 -1.87 10.39 -35.36
N ALA A 369 -2.09 9.65 -36.46
CA ALA A 369 -2.37 10.26 -37.77
C ALA A 369 -3.68 11.06 -37.72
N ALA A 370 -3.73 12.14 -38.48
CA ALA A 370 -4.87 13.06 -38.49
C ALA A 370 -6.17 12.46 -39.03
N ASP A 371 -6.11 11.30 -39.66
CA ASP A 371 -7.16 10.65 -40.45
C ASP A 371 -7.97 9.59 -39.70
N GLY A 372 -7.68 9.35 -38.41
CA GLY A 372 -8.49 8.44 -37.58
C GLY A 372 -8.40 6.95 -37.95
N ASN A 373 -7.35 6.56 -38.70
CA ASN A 373 -7.07 5.15 -38.97
C ASN A 373 -6.93 4.35 -37.65
N ASP A 374 -7.48 3.15 -37.58
CA ASP A 374 -7.50 2.30 -36.40
C ASP A 374 -6.09 2.04 -35.78
N GLU A 375 -5.07 1.95 -36.64
CA GLU A 375 -3.68 1.78 -36.23
C GLU A 375 -3.03 3.03 -35.62
N SER A 376 -3.67 4.19 -35.72
CA SER A 376 -3.19 5.46 -35.20
C SER A 376 -3.82 5.86 -33.87
N VAL A 377 -4.79 5.11 -33.38
CA VAL A 377 -5.48 5.36 -32.14
C VAL A 377 -5.05 4.35 -31.09
N PHE A 378 -4.41 4.83 -30.03
CA PHE A 378 -4.16 3.99 -28.86
C PHE A 378 -5.48 3.75 -28.13
N ARG A 379 -5.83 2.49 -27.90
CA ARG A 379 -7.03 2.11 -27.18
C ARG A 379 -6.70 1.19 -26.01
N VAL A 380 -7.49 1.30 -24.96
CA VAL A 380 -7.56 0.31 -23.88
C VAL A 380 -8.98 -0.24 -23.83
N TYR A 381 -9.07 -1.53 -23.87
CA TYR A 381 -10.31 -2.28 -23.85
C TYR A 381 -10.52 -2.94 -22.48
N SER A 382 -11.78 -3.13 -22.12
CA SER A 382 -12.22 -3.90 -20.95
C SER A 382 -13.35 -4.85 -21.32
N TRP A 383 -13.61 -5.83 -20.48
CA TRP A 383 -14.68 -6.81 -20.63
C TRP A 383 -15.54 -6.86 -19.38
N ALA A 384 -16.87 -6.95 -19.54
CA ALA A 384 -17.79 -7.24 -18.44
C ALA A 384 -17.64 -8.70 -17.94
N ASP A 385 -17.44 -9.62 -18.88
CA ASP A 385 -17.13 -11.02 -18.64
C ASP A 385 -16.42 -11.63 -19.87
N SER A 386 -16.04 -12.90 -19.80
CA SER A 386 -15.28 -13.56 -20.88
C SER A 386 -16.05 -13.76 -22.19
N SER A 387 -17.38 -13.72 -22.16
CA SER A 387 -18.26 -13.91 -23.33
C SER A 387 -18.67 -12.57 -23.98
N ALA A 388 -18.64 -11.48 -23.20
CA ALA A 388 -18.96 -10.14 -23.68
C ALA A 388 -17.95 -9.69 -24.74
N ALA A 389 -18.41 -8.87 -25.68
CA ALA A 389 -17.52 -8.17 -26.61
C ALA A 389 -16.65 -7.16 -25.83
N ALA A 390 -15.45 -6.92 -26.33
CA ALA A 390 -14.57 -5.92 -25.75
C ALA A 390 -15.17 -4.51 -25.91
N GLU A 391 -15.18 -3.74 -24.82
CA GLU A 391 -15.61 -2.34 -24.82
C GLU A 391 -14.40 -1.41 -24.71
N VAL A 392 -14.43 -0.30 -25.46
CA VAL A 392 -13.37 0.71 -25.39
C VAL A 392 -13.53 1.49 -24.09
N LEU A 393 -12.59 1.33 -23.18
CA LEU A 393 -12.49 2.11 -21.95
C LEU A 393 -11.86 3.49 -22.24
N ILE A 394 -10.79 3.50 -23.04
CA ILE A 394 -10.05 4.71 -23.41
C ILE A 394 -9.70 4.65 -24.90
N ALA A 395 -9.82 5.79 -25.58
CA ALA A 395 -9.24 6.00 -26.89
C ALA A 395 -8.51 7.34 -26.90
N VAL A 396 -7.22 7.33 -27.24
CA VAL A 396 -6.41 8.54 -27.34
C VAL A 396 -6.02 8.75 -28.79
N ASN A 397 -6.42 9.85 -29.35
CA ASN A 397 -6.08 10.24 -30.71
C ASN A 397 -5.26 11.54 -30.75
N LYS A 398 -4.72 11.89 -31.93
CA LYS A 398 -3.86 13.07 -32.09
C LYS A 398 -4.55 14.41 -31.76
N ALA A 399 -5.86 14.47 -31.88
CA ALA A 399 -6.61 15.69 -31.61
C ALA A 399 -6.71 16.00 -30.11
N GLU A 400 -6.58 14.99 -29.28
CA GLU A 400 -6.54 15.11 -27.82
C GLU A 400 -5.11 15.37 -27.29
N ALA A 401 -4.33 16.13 -28.02
CA ALA A 401 -2.90 16.46 -28.03
C ALA A 401 -2.19 16.66 -26.67
N VAL A 402 -2.62 16.01 -25.61
CA VAL A 402 -1.97 16.03 -24.29
C VAL A 402 -0.61 15.32 -24.35
N LEU A 403 -0.48 14.31 -25.18
CA LEU A 403 0.77 13.57 -25.37
C LEU A 403 1.80 14.28 -26.28
N GLY A 404 1.53 15.52 -26.70
CA GLY A 404 2.40 16.46 -27.44
C GLY A 404 3.38 15.84 -28.43
N ASN A 405 3.50 16.36 -29.66
CA ASN A 405 4.49 16.06 -30.71
C ASN A 405 5.20 14.68 -30.69
N TRP A 406 4.46 13.62 -30.46
CA TRP A 406 4.96 12.24 -30.49
C TRP A 406 4.96 11.71 -31.95
N SER A 407 5.42 12.51 -32.86
CA SER A 407 5.60 12.11 -34.23
C SER A 407 6.65 11.01 -34.30
N ASN A 408 6.30 9.77 -34.48
CA ASN A 408 7.13 8.59 -34.61
C ASN A 408 7.32 7.75 -33.33
N ALA A 409 6.30 7.60 -32.49
CA ALA A 409 6.36 6.72 -31.33
C ALA A 409 5.45 5.50 -31.51
N LEU A 410 5.93 4.33 -31.12
CA LEU A 410 5.09 3.17 -30.87
C LEU A 410 4.56 3.26 -29.43
N CYS A 411 3.26 3.12 -29.23
CA CYS A 411 2.61 3.25 -27.94
C CYS A 411 1.83 1.96 -27.62
N GLY A 412 1.83 1.52 -26.37
CA GLY A 412 0.94 0.45 -25.91
C GLY A 412 1.53 -0.96 -25.93
N GLU A 413 2.83 -1.12 -26.14
CA GLU A 413 3.47 -2.45 -26.08
C GLU A 413 3.58 -3.01 -24.68
N VAL A 414 3.63 -2.16 -23.67
CA VAL A 414 3.66 -2.54 -22.23
C VAL A 414 2.73 -1.62 -21.47
N MET A 415 1.96 -2.18 -20.55
CA MET A 415 0.99 -1.47 -19.73
C MET A 415 1.02 -1.96 -18.29
N ALA A 416 0.95 -1.05 -17.34
CA ALA A 416 0.66 -1.34 -15.95
C ALA A 416 -0.53 -0.51 -15.47
N VAL A 417 -1.26 -1.05 -14.49
CA VAL A 417 -2.52 -0.46 -14.00
C VAL A 417 -2.46 -0.33 -12.49
N SER A 418 -2.84 0.83 -11.99
CA SER A 418 -3.07 1.09 -10.56
C SER A 418 -4.48 1.59 -10.35
N GLY A 419 -5.25 0.93 -9.53
CA GLY A 419 -6.62 1.32 -9.18
C GLY A 419 -7.68 0.39 -9.76
N MET A 420 -8.93 0.83 -9.68
CA MET A 420 -10.12 0.07 -10.06
C MET A 420 -10.57 0.41 -11.48
N SER A 421 -11.33 -0.48 -12.12
CA SER A 421 -11.72 -0.41 -13.54
C SER A 421 -12.25 0.94 -14.01
N ARG A 422 -12.89 1.70 -13.15
CA ARG A 422 -13.44 3.02 -13.49
C ARG A 422 -12.64 4.21 -13.00
N ASN A 423 -11.69 3.98 -12.07
CA ASN A 423 -10.85 5.01 -11.47
C ASN A 423 -9.43 4.46 -11.34
N LEU A 424 -8.62 4.67 -12.34
CA LEU A 424 -7.30 4.05 -12.42
C LEU A 424 -6.26 4.98 -13.04
N LYS A 425 -5.02 4.66 -12.79
CA LYS A 425 -3.85 5.19 -13.48
C LYS A 425 -3.26 4.10 -14.35
N LEU A 426 -3.06 4.40 -15.61
CA LEU A 426 -2.36 3.54 -16.56
C LEU A 426 -0.98 4.10 -16.81
N TYR A 427 0.00 3.23 -16.83
CA TYR A 427 1.36 3.55 -17.24
C TYR A 427 1.67 2.75 -18.49
N VAL A 428 1.91 3.44 -19.59
CA VAL A 428 2.02 2.84 -20.91
C VAL A 428 3.36 3.17 -21.52
N SER A 429 4.05 2.15 -22.01
CA SER A 429 5.30 2.36 -22.70
C SER A 429 5.09 3.03 -24.05
N THR A 430 6.02 3.91 -24.39
CA THR A 430 6.13 4.48 -25.72
C THR A 430 7.58 4.53 -26.13
N ARG A 431 7.89 4.33 -27.40
CA ARG A 431 9.23 4.44 -27.94
C ARG A 431 9.25 5.26 -29.21
N SER A 432 10.35 5.98 -29.47
CA SER A 432 10.54 6.61 -30.77
C SER A 432 10.76 5.55 -31.85
N ALA A 433 10.30 5.79 -33.07
CA ALA A 433 10.58 4.89 -34.21
C ALA A 433 12.06 4.75 -34.52
N SER A 434 12.88 5.75 -34.14
CA SER A 434 14.35 5.69 -34.24
C SER A 434 14.99 4.87 -33.12
N GLY A 435 14.22 4.42 -32.14
CA GLY A 435 14.72 3.59 -31.05
C GLY A 435 15.64 4.27 -30.02
N SER A 436 15.78 5.59 -30.09
CA SER A 436 16.76 6.31 -29.27
C SER A 436 16.20 6.91 -27.97
N SER A 437 14.90 6.87 -27.77
CA SER A 437 14.31 7.35 -26.51
C SER A 437 13.03 6.59 -26.16
N TYR A 438 12.92 6.25 -24.88
CA TYR A 438 11.77 5.59 -24.29
C TYR A 438 11.06 6.57 -23.38
N ARG A 439 9.73 6.45 -23.34
CA ARG A 439 8.88 7.27 -22.49
C ARG A 439 7.83 6.38 -21.86
N ILE A 440 7.38 6.77 -20.71
CA ILE A 440 6.19 6.19 -20.08
C ILE A 440 5.14 7.28 -20.04
N ALA A 441 4.01 7.00 -20.64
CA ALA A 441 2.82 7.83 -20.52
C ALA A 441 2.02 7.39 -19.30
N GLY A 442 1.60 8.36 -18.50
CA GLY A 442 0.58 8.18 -17.48
C GLY A 442 -0.76 8.64 -18.03
N LEU A 443 -1.77 7.79 -17.92
CA LEU A 443 -3.15 8.09 -18.30
C LEU A 443 -4.02 7.93 -17.06
N LYS A 444 -4.81 8.93 -16.74
CA LYS A 444 -5.69 8.93 -15.57
C LYS A 444 -7.13 8.80 -16.04
N VAL A 445 -7.81 7.81 -15.54
CA VAL A 445 -9.21 7.50 -15.87
C VAL A 445 -10.06 7.70 -14.64
N GLU A 446 -11.17 8.41 -14.81
CA GLU A 446 -12.15 8.69 -13.79
C GLU A 446 -13.55 8.43 -14.33
N CYS A 447 -14.35 7.69 -13.58
CA CYS A 447 -15.69 7.27 -14.02
C CYS A 447 -15.72 6.59 -15.40
N GLY A 448 -14.62 5.95 -15.77
CA GLY A 448 -14.49 5.32 -17.09
C GLY A 448 -14.19 6.31 -18.21
N SER A 449 -13.75 7.53 -17.91
CA SER A 449 -13.35 8.52 -18.90
C SER A 449 -11.92 8.99 -18.66
N LEU A 450 -11.15 9.18 -19.73
CA LEU A 450 -9.82 9.77 -19.64
C LEU A 450 -9.94 11.25 -19.24
N VAL A 451 -9.30 11.62 -18.13
CA VAL A 451 -9.33 12.99 -17.60
C VAL A 451 -7.97 13.68 -17.65
N GLU A 452 -6.89 12.91 -17.65
CA GLU A 452 -5.54 13.45 -17.65
C GLU A 452 -4.60 12.49 -18.38
N ALA A 453 -3.69 13.02 -19.16
CA ALA A 453 -2.63 12.26 -19.79
C ALA A 453 -1.31 13.02 -19.70
N GLU A 454 -0.32 12.41 -19.10
CA GLU A 454 1.01 12.98 -18.89
C GLU A 454 2.10 12.08 -19.45
N ALA A 455 3.23 12.65 -19.81
CA ALA A 455 4.37 11.90 -20.29
C ALA A 455 5.60 12.20 -19.47
N SER A 456 6.14 11.20 -18.81
CA SER A 456 7.48 11.24 -18.21
C SER A 456 8.49 10.61 -19.16
N TYR A 457 9.71 11.12 -19.12
CA TYR A 457 10.82 10.54 -19.85
C TYR A 457 11.57 9.59 -18.95
N PHE A 458 11.72 8.36 -19.41
CA PHE A 458 12.75 7.49 -18.89
C PHE A 458 13.94 7.57 -19.84
N TYR A 459 15.04 8.09 -19.38
CA TYR A 459 16.29 8.14 -20.13
C TYR A 459 17.41 7.55 -19.28
N ASP A 460 17.90 6.41 -19.71
CA ASP A 460 19.16 5.87 -19.23
C ASP A 460 20.04 5.58 -20.46
N PRO A 461 21.23 6.18 -20.59
CA PRO A 461 22.10 5.98 -21.73
C PRO A 461 22.59 4.54 -21.89
N ALA A 462 22.47 3.69 -20.86
CA ALA A 462 22.75 2.26 -20.97
C ALA A 462 21.69 1.49 -21.76
N TYR A 463 20.51 2.08 -21.97
CA TYR A 463 19.38 1.44 -22.65
C TYR A 463 19.29 1.90 -24.11
N THR A 464 19.79 1.07 -25.00
CA THR A 464 19.63 1.25 -26.45
C THR A 464 18.38 0.51 -26.95
N ALA A 465 17.88 0.88 -28.11
CA ALA A 465 16.73 0.25 -28.75
C ALA A 465 16.79 -1.29 -28.86
N ALA A 466 17.98 -1.83 -28.94
CA ALA A 466 18.19 -3.28 -29.02
C ALA A 466 17.86 -4.02 -27.70
N ASN A 467 17.81 -3.31 -26.57
CA ASN A 467 17.70 -3.90 -25.23
C ASN A 467 16.30 -3.73 -24.61
N TRP A 468 15.40 -3.04 -25.27
CA TRP A 468 14.09 -2.68 -24.70
C TRP A 468 12.94 -3.56 -25.13
N GLY A 469 13.15 -4.53 -25.99
CA GLY A 469 12.05 -5.35 -26.52
C GLY A 469 11.21 -6.06 -25.45
N ASP A 470 11.80 -6.28 -24.27
CA ASP A 470 11.27 -7.18 -23.25
C ASP A 470 11.24 -6.56 -21.85
N PHE A 471 11.12 -5.24 -21.71
CA PHE A 471 10.93 -4.63 -20.40
C PHE A 471 9.49 -4.78 -19.89
N SER A 472 9.31 -4.76 -18.59
CA SER A 472 8.00 -4.72 -17.95
C SER A 472 7.85 -3.48 -17.07
N ILE A 473 6.60 -3.07 -16.88
CA ILE A 473 6.20 -2.07 -15.90
C ILE A 473 5.27 -2.76 -14.91
N THR A 474 5.53 -2.59 -13.62
CA THR A 474 4.66 -3.06 -12.55
C THR A 474 4.39 -1.90 -11.59
N VAL A 475 3.18 -1.80 -11.09
CA VAL A 475 2.85 -0.79 -10.06
C VAL A 475 3.30 -1.32 -8.71
N THR A 476 3.97 -0.47 -7.92
CA THR A 476 4.39 -0.83 -6.58
C THR A 476 3.28 -0.60 -5.56
N PRO A 477 3.20 -1.39 -4.49
CA PRO A 477 2.22 -1.17 -3.43
C PRO A 477 2.58 -0.02 -2.50
N THR A 478 3.77 0.56 -2.65
CA THR A 478 4.29 1.63 -1.77
C THR A 478 3.71 2.99 -2.09
N SER A 479 3.35 3.23 -3.36
CA SER A 479 2.73 4.47 -3.81
C SER A 479 1.97 4.27 -5.11
N ARG A 480 0.79 4.89 -5.22
CA ARG A 480 0.00 4.89 -6.47
C ARG A 480 0.67 5.63 -7.63
N ASN A 481 1.74 6.37 -7.35
CA ASN A 481 2.52 7.11 -8.34
C ASN A 481 3.85 6.45 -8.69
N ASN A 482 4.20 5.38 -7.99
CA ASN A 482 5.46 4.68 -8.24
C ASN A 482 5.23 3.50 -9.17
N ILE A 483 6.17 3.34 -10.07
CA ILE A 483 6.24 2.22 -11.01
C ILE A 483 7.58 1.53 -10.86
N LEU A 484 7.55 0.24 -11.08
CA LEU A 484 8.73 -0.61 -11.14
C LEU A 484 8.99 -0.94 -12.59
N ILE A 485 10.21 -0.69 -13.03
CA ILE A 485 10.66 -1.01 -14.38
C ILE A 485 11.74 -2.08 -14.26
N ASP A 486 11.64 -3.12 -15.05
CA ASP A 486 12.67 -4.14 -15.20
C ASP A 486 12.85 -4.53 -16.66
N SER A 487 14.01 -5.07 -16.99
CA SER A 487 14.34 -5.55 -18.32
C SER A 487 15.44 -6.61 -18.25
N PRO A 488 15.73 -7.35 -19.32
CA PRO A 488 16.85 -8.30 -19.35
C PRO A 488 18.22 -7.71 -18.99
N VAL A 489 18.35 -6.39 -19.04
CA VAL A 489 19.61 -5.68 -18.77
C VAL A 489 19.57 -4.82 -17.50
N MET A 490 18.41 -4.73 -16.84
CA MET A 490 18.19 -3.96 -15.62
C MET A 490 17.43 -4.78 -14.61
N GLN A 491 17.90 -4.79 -13.36
CA GLN A 491 17.12 -5.32 -12.26
C GLN A 491 15.89 -4.44 -12.00
N PRO A 492 14.82 -4.99 -11.42
CA PRO A 492 13.63 -4.23 -11.05
C PRO A 492 14.01 -2.98 -10.25
N THR A 493 13.67 -1.83 -10.76
CA THR A 493 14.01 -0.53 -10.15
C THR A 493 12.77 0.34 -10.04
N GLU A 494 12.56 0.95 -8.89
CA GLU A 494 11.38 1.76 -8.57
C GLU A 494 11.63 3.22 -8.92
N TYR A 495 10.67 3.80 -9.63
CA TYR A 495 10.65 5.19 -10.04
C TYR A 495 9.33 5.86 -9.66
N ALA A 496 9.39 7.11 -9.23
CA ALA A 496 8.22 7.96 -9.09
C ALA A 496 7.87 8.59 -10.44
N PHE A 497 6.58 8.47 -10.81
CA PHE A 497 6.01 9.15 -11.96
C PHE A 497 5.54 10.55 -11.54
N ASN A 498 5.98 11.57 -12.27
CA ASN A 498 5.59 12.95 -11.98
C ASN A 498 4.32 13.33 -12.76
N TRP A 499 3.21 13.45 -12.06
CA TRP A 499 1.90 13.83 -12.62
C TRP A 499 1.71 15.35 -12.74
N GLU A 500 2.55 16.14 -12.07
CA GLU A 500 2.41 17.60 -12.03
C GLU A 500 3.22 18.32 -13.10
N GLN A 501 4.22 17.65 -13.65
CA GLN A 501 5.15 18.25 -14.60
C GLN A 501 5.33 17.37 -15.83
N THR A 502 4.81 17.81 -16.95
CA THR A 502 5.00 17.18 -18.25
C THR A 502 6.47 17.10 -18.62
N ARG A 503 6.87 15.97 -19.20
CA ARG A 503 8.19 15.76 -19.82
C ARG A 503 9.37 15.81 -18.85
N GLN A 504 9.15 15.56 -17.58
CA GLN A 504 10.24 15.40 -16.61
C GLN A 504 10.77 13.96 -16.59
N PRO A 505 12.05 13.75 -16.29
CA PRO A 505 12.57 12.42 -16.05
C PRO A 505 11.83 11.73 -14.90
N LEU A 506 11.71 10.41 -14.97
CA LEU A 506 11.30 9.61 -13.80
C LEU A 506 12.32 9.82 -12.68
N THR A 507 11.82 9.97 -11.47
CA THR A 507 12.68 10.12 -10.29
C THR A 507 12.97 8.75 -9.70
N LEU A 508 14.25 8.36 -9.63
CA LEU A 508 14.66 7.13 -8.96
C LEU A 508 14.24 7.17 -7.48
N VAL A 509 13.50 6.15 -7.07
CA VAL A 509 13.06 5.98 -5.67
C VAL A 509 13.91 4.94 -4.97
N ALA A 510 13.99 3.73 -5.53
CA ALA A 510 14.71 2.63 -4.92
C ALA A 510 15.15 1.59 -5.97
N ALA A 511 16.27 0.93 -5.68
CA ALA A 511 16.69 -0.27 -6.37
C ALA A 511 17.07 -1.34 -5.34
N PRO A 512 16.93 -2.64 -5.64
CA PRO A 512 17.45 -3.70 -4.79
C PRO A 512 18.98 -3.57 -4.65
N ALA A 513 19.52 -4.09 -3.55
CA ALA A 513 20.95 -4.23 -3.43
C ALA A 513 21.49 -5.15 -4.55
N GLU A 514 22.74 -4.92 -4.96
CA GLU A 514 23.37 -5.70 -6.02
C GLU A 514 23.37 -7.20 -5.69
N GLY A 515 22.95 -8.03 -6.63
CA GLY A 515 22.89 -9.48 -6.49
C GLY A 515 21.66 -10.03 -5.75
N ILE A 516 20.74 -9.19 -5.26
CA ILE A 516 19.49 -9.64 -4.63
C ILE A 516 18.50 -10.13 -5.67
N LEU A 517 18.30 -9.38 -6.75
CA LEU A 517 17.45 -9.77 -7.88
C LEU A 517 18.27 -9.90 -9.16
N ALA A 518 17.88 -10.85 -9.99
CA ALA A 518 18.42 -10.95 -11.35
C ALA A 518 17.78 -9.89 -12.25
N ASN A 519 18.48 -9.52 -13.31
CA ASN A 519 17.90 -8.76 -14.41
C ASN A 519 16.78 -9.60 -15.06
N GLY A 520 15.75 -8.95 -15.56
CA GLY A 520 14.66 -9.62 -16.25
C GLY A 520 13.70 -10.40 -15.34
N ALA A 521 13.53 -9.97 -14.09
CA ALA A 521 12.53 -10.52 -13.17
C ALA A 521 11.08 -10.13 -13.60
N ILE A 522 10.77 -10.32 -14.86
CA ILE A 522 9.52 -9.93 -15.52
C ILE A 522 8.34 -10.66 -14.89
N GLY A 523 7.27 -9.94 -14.59
CA GLY A 523 6.04 -10.52 -14.04
C GLY A 523 6.05 -10.67 -12.52
N MET A 524 6.82 -9.84 -11.82
CA MET A 524 6.77 -9.74 -10.36
C MET A 524 5.39 -9.29 -9.89
N SER A 525 4.92 -9.87 -8.81
CA SER A 525 3.67 -9.48 -8.15
C SER A 525 3.90 -9.17 -6.67
N PHE A 526 3.01 -8.35 -6.13
CA PHE A 526 3.04 -7.96 -4.72
C PHE A 526 1.75 -8.40 -4.02
N HIS A 527 1.90 -8.75 -2.76
CA HIS A 527 0.78 -9.05 -1.87
C HIS A 527 0.98 -8.33 -0.56
N ARG A 528 -0.03 -7.56 -0.15
CA ARG A 528 -0.05 -6.94 1.17
C ARG A 528 -0.88 -7.79 2.12
N ARG A 529 -0.30 -8.14 3.25
CA ARG A 529 -0.99 -8.83 4.33
C ARG A 529 -0.65 -8.17 5.65
N ALA A 530 -1.66 -7.65 6.34
CA ALA A 530 -1.47 -6.77 7.49
C ALA A 530 -0.50 -5.61 7.14
N ALA A 531 0.46 -5.34 8.01
CA ALA A 531 1.47 -4.33 7.75
C ALA A 531 2.65 -4.81 6.90
N LYS A 532 2.63 -6.04 6.39
CA LYS A 532 3.70 -6.60 5.57
C LYS A 532 3.35 -6.57 4.09
N VAL A 533 4.38 -6.34 3.29
CA VAL A 533 4.32 -6.44 1.84
C VAL A 533 5.26 -7.55 1.40
N TYR A 534 4.75 -8.48 0.64
CA TYR A 534 5.52 -9.56 0.03
C TYR A 534 5.64 -9.33 -1.47
N ALA A 535 6.80 -9.64 -2.02
CA ALA A 535 7.05 -9.68 -3.45
C ALA A 535 7.33 -11.11 -3.89
N LEU A 536 6.55 -11.62 -4.83
CA LEU A 536 6.84 -12.88 -5.51
C LEU A 536 7.59 -12.56 -6.80
N VAL A 537 8.87 -12.90 -6.83
CA VAL A 537 9.79 -12.49 -7.88
C VAL A 537 10.21 -13.69 -8.71
N PRO A 538 9.90 -13.69 -10.00
CA PRO A 538 10.41 -14.70 -10.92
C PRO A 538 11.89 -14.47 -11.24
N SER A 539 12.60 -15.53 -11.58
CA SER A 539 13.95 -15.49 -12.11
C SER A 539 14.21 -16.63 -13.07
N VAL A 540 15.12 -16.40 -13.98
CA VAL A 540 15.62 -17.38 -14.94
C VAL A 540 17.16 -17.37 -14.91
N ASP A 541 17.78 -18.41 -15.47
CA ASP A 541 19.22 -18.39 -15.68
C ASP A 541 19.64 -17.45 -16.82
N ALA A 542 20.92 -17.34 -17.06
CA ALA A 542 21.49 -16.47 -18.09
C ALA A 542 21.04 -16.83 -19.53
N ASN A 543 20.46 -18.02 -19.74
CA ASN A 543 19.93 -18.47 -21.02
C ASN A 543 18.40 -18.29 -21.14
N GLY A 544 17.75 -17.70 -20.12
CA GLY A 544 16.30 -17.60 -20.06
C GLY A 544 15.59 -18.91 -19.74
N ALA A 545 16.34 -19.91 -19.27
CA ALA A 545 15.83 -21.23 -18.88
C ALA A 545 15.81 -21.39 -17.35
N ASN A 546 15.43 -22.56 -16.86
CA ASN A 546 15.42 -22.91 -15.44
C ASN A 546 14.64 -21.91 -14.58
N PHE A 547 13.41 -21.63 -14.99
CA PHE A 547 12.54 -20.71 -14.29
C PHE A 547 12.37 -21.11 -12.83
N SER A 548 12.50 -20.13 -11.96
CA SER A 548 12.19 -20.21 -10.55
C SER A 548 11.47 -18.95 -10.10
N ALA A 549 10.80 -19.02 -8.97
CA ALA A 549 10.30 -17.83 -8.27
C ALA A 549 10.74 -17.86 -6.82
N ARG A 550 10.77 -16.71 -6.17
CA ARG A 550 11.10 -16.62 -4.75
C ARG A 550 10.26 -15.54 -4.08
N LEU A 551 9.84 -15.82 -2.85
CA LEU A 551 9.13 -14.84 -2.04
C LEU A 551 10.12 -14.01 -1.25
N TYR A 552 9.91 -12.70 -1.25
CA TYR A 552 10.70 -11.71 -0.51
C TYR A 552 9.80 -10.90 0.41
N ASP A 553 10.31 -10.51 1.58
CA ASP A 553 9.73 -9.43 2.37
C ASP A 553 10.13 -8.09 1.72
N ALA A 554 9.14 -7.34 1.28
CA ALA A 554 9.27 -6.02 0.65
C ALA A 554 8.71 -4.91 1.54
N THR A 555 8.42 -5.19 2.81
CA THR A 555 7.79 -4.25 3.75
C THR A 555 8.60 -2.97 3.93
N ALA A 556 9.91 -3.08 3.98
CA ALA A 556 10.81 -1.93 4.08
C ALA A 556 11.20 -1.32 2.71
N GLY A 557 10.48 -1.69 1.64
CA GLY A 557 10.72 -1.23 0.28
C GLY A 557 11.75 -2.05 -0.48
N LEU A 558 11.91 -1.69 -1.76
CA LEU A 558 12.72 -2.46 -2.72
C LEU A 558 14.21 -2.53 -2.34
N ALA A 559 14.76 -1.45 -1.75
CA ALA A 559 16.16 -1.41 -1.33
C ALA A 559 16.50 -2.36 -0.17
N ALA A 560 15.49 -2.83 0.56
CA ALA A 560 15.65 -3.69 1.73
C ALA A 560 15.00 -5.08 1.54
N LEU A 561 14.82 -5.51 0.31
CA LEU A 561 14.28 -6.83 0.00
C LEU A 561 15.07 -7.93 0.70
N SER A 562 14.38 -8.80 1.40
CA SER A 562 14.98 -9.98 2.02
C SER A 562 14.23 -11.25 1.60
N PRO A 563 14.92 -12.31 1.18
CA PRO A 563 14.29 -13.55 0.79
C PRO A 563 13.67 -14.24 2.02
N VAL A 564 12.41 -14.64 1.90
CA VAL A 564 11.64 -15.29 2.97
C VAL A 564 11.13 -16.69 2.59
N SER A 565 11.52 -17.19 1.43
CA SER A 565 11.29 -18.58 1.03
C SER A 565 12.51 -19.16 0.32
N PRO A 566 12.63 -20.50 0.19
CA PRO A 566 13.53 -21.08 -0.79
C PRO A 566 13.09 -20.66 -2.20
N LYS A 567 13.88 -21.00 -3.20
CA LYS A 567 13.42 -20.91 -4.58
C LYS A 567 12.28 -21.87 -4.79
N LEU A 568 11.18 -21.36 -5.32
CA LEU A 568 10.00 -22.15 -5.69
C LEU A 568 10.20 -22.59 -7.14
N HIS A 569 10.14 -23.88 -7.36
CA HIS A 569 10.19 -24.45 -8.69
C HIS A 569 11.51 -24.18 -9.44
N GLU A 570 12.60 -24.78 -9.01
CA GLU A 570 13.81 -24.83 -9.82
C GLU A 570 13.64 -25.86 -10.93
N GLY A 571 13.86 -25.43 -12.19
CA GLY A 571 13.94 -26.35 -13.32
C GLY A 571 12.63 -26.73 -14.00
N LEU A 572 11.66 -25.81 -14.08
CA LEU A 572 10.42 -26.00 -14.87
C LEU A 572 10.64 -26.30 -16.36
N GLY A 573 11.84 -26.26 -16.86
CA GLY A 573 12.13 -26.60 -18.24
C GLY A 573 13.44 -26.00 -18.73
N THR A 574 13.93 -26.53 -19.83
CA THR A 574 15.20 -26.11 -20.45
C THR A 574 14.99 -25.21 -21.66
N ALA A 575 13.74 -25.03 -22.11
CA ALA A 575 13.45 -24.14 -23.23
C ALA A 575 13.52 -22.68 -22.78
N PRO A 576 14.06 -21.77 -23.61
CA PRO A 576 14.03 -20.34 -23.29
C PRO A 576 12.58 -19.87 -23.09
N MET A 577 12.36 -19.13 -22.01
CA MET A 577 11.07 -18.59 -21.67
C MET A 577 10.80 -17.32 -22.45
N THR A 578 9.60 -17.17 -22.99
CA THR A 578 9.18 -15.95 -23.71
C THR A 578 8.41 -14.98 -22.82
N ALA A 579 7.78 -15.46 -21.76
CA ALA A 579 7.10 -14.62 -20.78
C ALA A 579 6.99 -15.37 -19.44
N ALA A 580 7.03 -14.63 -18.36
CA ALA A 580 6.74 -15.11 -17.02
C ALA A 580 5.71 -14.23 -16.33
N ALA A 581 4.99 -14.78 -15.39
CA ALA A 581 4.11 -14.04 -14.50
C ALA A 581 4.03 -14.73 -13.14
N THR A 582 3.80 -13.94 -12.12
CA THR A 582 3.45 -14.41 -10.78
C THR A 582 2.15 -13.77 -10.34
N GLY A 583 1.51 -14.34 -9.34
CA GLY A 583 0.30 -13.76 -8.76
C GLY A 583 -0.06 -14.40 -7.44
N PHE A 584 -0.88 -13.69 -6.69
CA PHE A 584 -1.45 -14.18 -5.44
C PHE A 584 -2.96 -14.36 -5.61
N GLN A 585 -3.48 -15.39 -4.99
CA GLN A 585 -4.92 -15.63 -4.85
C GLN A 585 -5.24 -15.82 -3.38
N ILE A 586 -6.25 -15.11 -2.89
CA ILE A 586 -6.76 -15.23 -1.53
C ILE A 586 -8.11 -15.92 -1.61
N THR A 587 -8.27 -17.01 -0.87
CA THR A 587 -9.51 -17.79 -0.76
C THR A 587 -9.80 -18.09 0.70
N ASP A 588 -10.97 -18.62 0.98
CA ASP A 588 -11.31 -19.13 2.33
C ASP A 588 -10.36 -20.24 2.80
N ALA A 589 -9.72 -20.95 1.87
CA ALA A 589 -8.73 -21.98 2.18
C ALA A 589 -7.32 -21.43 2.44
N GLY A 590 -7.09 -20.14 2.21
CA GLY A 590 -5.81 -19.48 2.47
C GLY A 590 -5.27 -18.68 1.29
N THR A 591 -4.00 -18.29 1.39
CA THR A 591 -3.29 -17.54 0.36
C THR A 591 -2.48 -18.50 -0.51
N PHE A 592 -2.68 -18.42 -1.82
CA PHE A 592 -1.95 -19.19 -2.81
C PHE A 592 -1.06 -18.28 -3.65
N MET A 593 0.12 -18.77 -3.96
CA MET A 593 1.03 -18.18 -4.93
C MET A 593 0.96 -18.98 -6.21
N HIS A 594 0.76 -18.31 -7.32
CA HIS A 594 0.73 -18.91 -8.64
C HIS A 594 1.88 -18.38 -9.48
N ILE A 595 2.53 -19.27 -10.19
CA ILE A 595 3.60 -18.94 -11.13
C ILE A 595 3.28 -19.49 -12.51
N PHE A 596 3.62 -18.72 -13.52
CA PHE A 596 3.44 -19.07 -14.92
C PHE A 596 4.73 -18.80 -15.68
N ALA A 597 5.20 -19.75 -16.47
CA ALA A 597 6.36 -19.62 -17.32
C ALA A 597 6.05 -20.18 -18.72
N ALA A 598 6.01 -19.31 -19.70
CA ALA A 598 5.69 -19.68 -21.07
C ALA A 598 6.69 -20.70 -21.60
N GLY A 599 6.19 -21.83 -22.13
CA GLY A 599 7.00 -22.94 -22.62
C GLY A 599 7.64 -23.82 -21.54
N GLN A 600 7.45 -23.49 -20.26
CA GLN A 600 7.99 -24.25 -19.13
C GLN A 600 6.91 -24.76 -18.17
N GLY A 601 5.70 -24.21 -18.22
CA GLY A 601 4.58 -24.68 -17.39
C GLY A 601 4.09 -23.64 -16.36
N MET A 602 3.31 -24.13 -15.42
CA MET A 602 2.77 -23.33 -14.32
C MET A 602 2.66 -24.16 -13.04
N ALA A 603 2.75 -23.52 -11.90
CA ALA A 603 2.61 -24.18 -10.61
C ALA A 603 1.93 -23.28 -9.58
N SER A 604 1.35 -23.92 -8.58
CA SER A 604 0.66 -23.27 -7.47
C SER A 604 1.22 -23.76 -6.13
N PHE A 605 1.39 -22.84 -5.20
CA PHE A 605 1.93 -23.10 -3.87
C PHE A 605 1.00 -22.50 -2.82
N ALA A 606 0.74 -23.24 -1.75
CA ALA A 606 0.06 -22.71 -0.59
C ALA A 606 1.06 -21.96 0.29
N LEU A 607 0.76 -20.71 0.63
CA LEU A 607 1.56 -19.89 1.54
C LEU A 607 1.20 -20.14 3.01
N ASN A 608 0.48 -21.21 3.29
CA ASN A 608 -0.13 -21.51 4.58
C ASN A 608 0.82 -22.23 5.54
N ALA A 609 1.89 -22.81 5.03
CA ALA A 609 2.87 -23.48 5.85
C ALA A 609 3.61 -22.45 6.71
N GLU A 610 3.63 -22.65 8.03
CA GLU A 610 4.50 -21.91 8.92
C GLU A 610 5.96 -22.06 8.45
N PRO A 611 6.83 -21.08 8.71
CA PRO A 611 8.25 -21.23 8.47
C PRO A 611 8.69 -22.52 9.19
N VAL A 612 9.25 -23.45 8.44
CA VAL A 612 9.89 -24.60 9.06
C VAL A 612 11.07 -24.04 9.85
N GLU A 613 11.01 -24.14 11.16
CA GLU A 613 12.23 -23.99 11.95
C GLU A 613 13.24 -24.96 11.35
N GLU A 614 14.41 -24.45 10.96
CA GLU A 614 15.50 -25.36 10.62
C GLU A 614 15.56 -26.38 11.77
N PRO A 615 15.58 -27.68 11.48
CA PRO A 615 15.71 -28.67 12.54
C PRO A 615 16.91 -28.20 13.36
N VAL A 616 16.64 -27.78 14.59
CA VAL A 616 17.69 -27.57 15.57
C VAL A 616 18.45 -28.89 15.48
N GLU A 617 19.72 -28.86 15.02
CA GLU A 617 20.56 -30.03 15.17
C GLU A 617 20.40 -30.43 16.61
N THR A 618 19.61 -31.45 16.87
CA THR A 618 19.55 -32.08 18.18
C THR A 618 20.89 -32.75 18.31
N VAL A 619 21.87 -31.98 18.77
CA VAL A 619 23.04 -32.57 19.38
C VAL A 619 22.47 -33.28 20.58
N ASP A 620 22.50 -34.60 20.59
CA ASP A 620 22.30 -35.40 21.78
C ASP A 620 23.35 -34.93 22.78
N LEU A 621 22.99 -33.90 23.56
CA LEU A 621 23.80 -33.46 24.67
C LEU A 621 23.63 -34.54 25.74
N GLU A 622 24.56 -35.48 25.82
CA GLU A 622 24.79 -36.20 27.04
C GLU A 622 25.20 -35.16 28.11
N LEU A 623 24.23 -34.77 28.91
CA LEU A 623 24.47 -33.92 30.05
C LEU A 623 25.21 -34.77 31.09
N THR A 624 26.53 -34.74 31.05
CA THR A 624 27.35 -35.19 32.16
C THR A 624 27.23 -34.16 33.28
N ARG A 625 26.85 -34.62 34.46
CA ARG A 625 26.80 -33.73 35.62
C ARG A 625 28.23 -33.49 36.15
N ASP A 626 28.79 -32.35 35.75
CA ASP A 626 30.17 -31.99 36.16
C ASP A 626 30.25 -31.51 37.61
N TRP A 627 29.20 -30.91 38.11
CA TRP A 627 29.13 -30.46 39.48
C TRP A 627 27.68 -30.31 39.97
N ILE A 628 27.46 -30.28 41.26
CA ILE A 628 26.19 -30.03 41.91
C ILE A 628 26.36 -29.10 43.11
N LEU A 629 25.51 -28.10 43.19
CA LEU A 629 25.32 -27.31 44.42
C LEU A 629 24.10 -27.87 45.17
N SER A 630 24.29 -28.33 46.36
CA SER A 630 23.20 -28.77 47.21
C SER A 630 23.53 -28.57 48.67
N ASN A 631 22.52 -28.40 49.51
CA ASN A 631 22.69 -28.30 50.96
C ASN A 631 23.20 -29.61 51.60
N THR A 632 22.99 -30.75 50.94
CA THR A 632 23.53 -32.03 51.36
C THR A 632 25.03 -32.20 51.11
N THR A 633 25.55 -31.54 50.06
CA THR A 633 27.00 -31.53 49.76
C THR A 633 27.72 -30.37 50.45
N GLY A 634 27.02 -29.43 51.05
CA GLY A 634 27.58 -28.29 51.77
C GLY A 634 28.30 -27.26 50.92
N ASN A 635 28.20 -27.34 49.60
CA ASN A 635 28.92 -26.48 48.66
C ASN A 635 28.04 -25.33 48.06
N HIS A 636 26.91 -25.01 48.68
CA HIS A 636 26.12 -23.83 48.40
C HIS A 636 25.91 -22.96 49.67
N PRO A 637 25.66 -21.65 49.51
CA PRO A 637 25.29 -20.82 50.65
C PRO A 637 24.00 -21.31 51.31
N GLY A 638 23.98 -21.46 52.65
CA GLY A 638 22.84 -22.01 53.37
C GLY A 638 21.54 -21.19 53.28
N ASN A 639 21.61 -19.99 52.74
CA ASN A 639 20.46 -19.12 52.50
C ASN A 639 19.87 -19.22 51.07
N ILE A 640 20.42 -20.08 50.24
CA ILE A 640 19.86 -20.39 48.90
C ILE A 640 19.18 -21.75 49.00
N ASP A 641 17.94 -21.74 49.40
CA ASP A 641 17.11 -22.95 49.47
C ASP A 641 15.85 -22.79 48.63
N GLY A 642 15.08 -23.83 48.47
CA GLY A 642 13.88 -23.87 47.64
C GLY A 642 12.77 -22.90 48.06
N THR A 643 12.88 -22.26 49.23
CA THR A 643 11.92 -21.26 49.70
C THR A 643 12.35 -19.83 49.42
N ASN A 644 13.66 -19.59 49.31
CA ASN A 644 14.24 -18.24 49.16
C ASN A 644 14.75 -17.93 47.76
N ALA A 645 15.16 -18.93 46.99
CA ALA A 645 15.56 -18.79 45.61
C ALA A 645 14.32 -18.87 44.70
N GLN A 646 13.94 -17.77 44.06
CA GLN A 646 12.72 -17.72 43.26
C GLN A 646 12.95 -17.87 41.75
N GLN A 647 14.08 -17.42 41.26
CA GLN A 647 14.41 -17.49 39.84
C GLN A 647 15.92 -17.69 39.64
N GLY A 648 16.26 -18.40 38.57
CA GLY A 648 17.63 -18.55 38.14
C GLY A 648 17.70 -18.39 36.61
N THR A 649 18.81 -17.86 36.13
CA THR A 649 19.10 -17.74 34.68
C THR A 649 20.58 -18.02 34.44
N ALA A 650 20.90 -18.51 33.23
CA ALA A 650 22.27 -18.76 32.82
C ALA A 650 22.66 -17.78 31.69
N VAL A 651 23.81 -17.12 31.85
CA VAL A 651 24.35 -16.18 30.84
C VAL A 651 25.87 -16.32 30.80
N ASN A 652 26.44 -16.55 29.65
CA ASN A 652 27.89 -16.63 29.42
C ASN A 652 28.62 -17.55 30.38
N GLY A 653 28.11 -18.77 30.58
CA GLY A 653 28.73 -19.77 31.46
C GLY A 653 28.59 -19.52 32.96
N LYS A 654 27.81 -18.54 33.37
CA LYS A 654 27.49 -18.24 34.76
C LYS A 654 26.01 -18.44 35.00
N PHE A 655 25.68 -18.91 36.19
CA PHE A 655 24.33 -19.11 36.66
C PHE A 655 24.01 -18.10 37.74
N TYR A 656 22.96 -17.34 37.56
CA TYR A 656 22.51 -16.26 38.45
C TYR A 656 21.25 -16.70 39.19
N VAL A 657 21.27 -16.65 40.52
CA VAL A 657 20.12 -17.00 41.36
C VAL A 657 19.75 -15.83 42.24
N ASN A 658 18.51 -15.37 42.13
CA ASN A 658 18.01 -14.33 43.01
C ASN A 658 17.57 -14.98 44.36
N ASN A 659 17.91 -14.34 45.45
CA ASN A 659 17.48 -14.72 46.79
C ASN A 659 16.64 -13.58 47.41
N CYS A 660 15.38 -13.84 47.68
CA CYS A 660 14.44 -12.88 48.22
C CYS A 660 14.65 -12.60 49.73
N ALA A 661 15.27 -13.52 50.46
CA ALA A 661 15.45 -13.34 51.88
C ALA A 661 16.49 -12.27 52.21
N ASP A 662 17.61 -12.27 51.52
CA ASP A 662 18.70 -11.30 51.73
C ASP A 662 18.80 -10.23 50.62
N LYS A 663 17.91 -10.28 49.64
CA LYS A 663 17.82 -9.34 48.50
C LYS A 663 19.11 -9.26 47.66
N LYS A 664 19.75 -10.41 47.44
CA LYS A 664 20.98 -10.53 46.65
C LYS A 664 20.79 -11.42 45.44
N ILE A 665 21.63 -11.22 44.45
CA ILE A 665 21.80 -12.13 43.31
C ILE A 665 23.12 -12.88 43.55
N TYR A 666 23.03 -14.17 43.64
CA TYR A 666 24.20 -15.04 43.74
C TYR A 666 24.62 -15.48 42.34
N VAL A 667 25.91 -15.44 42.09
CA VAL A 667 26.49 -15.78 40.79
C VAL A 667 27.34 -17.04 40.98
N PHE A 668 27.10 -18.01 40.12
CA PHE A 668 27.84 -19.26 40.12
C PHE A 668 28.50 -19.51 38.76
N ASP A 669 29.64 -20.15 38.76
CA ASP A 669 30.24 -20.79 37.59
C ASP A 669 30.40 -22.31 37.84
N SER A 670 31.11 -23.00 36.95
CA SER A 670 31.37 -24.44 37.10
C SER A 670 32.15 -24.83 38.38
N ASN A 671 32.75 -23.87 39.07
CA ASN A 671 33.51 -24.07 40.29
C ASN A 671 32.74 -23.71 41.56
N GLY A 672 31.55 -23.17 41.41
CA GLY A 672 30.69 -22.79 42.53
C GLY A 672 30.37 -21.31 42.60
N LEU A 673 30.11 -20.78 43.81
CA LEU A 673 29.77 -19.35 43.98
C LEU A 673 30.98 -18.46 43.71
N ILE A 674 30.78 -17.43 42.89
CA ILE A 674 31.78 -16.41 42.57
C ILE A 674 31.72 -15.28 43.58
#